data_4f3c0b1c0333eb517d14533d2a8c309e
#
_entry.id   4f3c0b1c0333eb517d14533d2a8c309e
#
_cell.length_a   1.000
_cell.length_b   1.000
_cell.length_c   1.000
_cell.angle_alpha   90.00
_cell.angle_beta   90.00
_cell.angle_gamma   90.00
#
_symmetry.space_group_name_H-M   'P 1'
#
loop_
_entity.id
_entity.type
_entity.pdbx_description
1 polymer ?
#
loop_
_entity_poly.entity_id
_entity_poly.type
_entity_poly.pdbx_seq_one_letter_code
_entity_poly.pdbx_strand_id
1 'polypeptide(L)'
;MNLLIVESPTKARTLSRFLGKDFDVEATTGHIKDLPKSKLGIDIEHDFKPDYVEVPKRKETIENLLKVAKKASKIYLATDPDREGEAISFHVEGILPKGKNSQRIVFHEITREAVTDAISHPRKIDKNLVDAQVGRRVLDRLVGYKLSPLLWKKVRRGLSAGRVQTVAVRLITEKEREIEKFKAEEYWEIYVDVKNGGVFTVQLTKIDDKVAEVKNKTRADEILVDLKKANYKVFDVKNRQVVKNPYPPFTTSTMQQAAARVLGWTSKKTMSVAQSLYEEGLITYHRTDSLSLALGAVDRARKFISKEYGEKYLPSAARFYKTSSKVAQEAHEAIRPTDVTKTSAGTSRYEGEGRRLYELIWRRFVACQMDASIFDETVIDVEARGSNNYLLRASGQIMKFDGWRKVMPLKLDPDGALSLPKVEKDEELKFVKVDGVQKFTQPPARFNEASLIKTLEKLGIGRPSTYAPIISVIQIRNYVEKKEGRFYPTPVGVAVNDFLIEHFPDVFDYEFTAKMEGELDDVANGSLPWVKTIKDFYNPFEKKLKVVEKNSKRVKIEVEKLGKKCPECKIGELVIRTGRFGKFVSCSRFPDCKHTERYVEKVGMKCPECKKGDVIVKKTGKGRHFFGCSRYPDCKWASWRSPLTKAGTTGKKSFDNV
;
A
#
# COMPACT_ATOMS: atom_id res chain seq x y z
N MET A 1 -23.93 10.67 36.36
CA MET A 1 -23.05 9.83 35.54
C MET A 1 -22.74 10.57 34.24
N ASN A 2 -21.49 10.62 33.84
CA ASN A 2 -21.05 11.25 32.57
C ASN A 2 -21.23 10.28 31.41
N LEU A 3 -21.53 10.79 30.21
CA LEU A 3 -21.62 10.01 28.99
C LEU A 3 -20.40 10.28 28.13
N LEU A 4 -19.70 9.22 27.71
CA LEU A 4 -18.61 9.27 26.75
C LEU A 4 -19.04 8.57 25.46
N ILE A 5 -19.03 9.29 24.33
CA ILE A 5 -19.44 8.76 23.02
C ILE A 5 -18.23 8.53 22.14
N VAL A 6 -18.08 7.30 21.63
CA VAL A 6 -17.01 6.87 20.73
C VAL A 6 -17.58 6.29 19.43
N GLU A 7 -16.73 5.98 18.43
CA GLU A 7 -17.19 5.43 17.16
C GLU A 7 -17.29 3.90 17.15
N SER A 8 -16.58 3.17 18.04
CA SER A 8 -16.58 1.71 17.99
C SER A 8 -16.88 1.03 19.33
N PRO A 9 -17.58 -0.13 19.32
CA PRO A 9 -17.84 -0.90 20.55
C PRO A 9 -16.56 -1.45 21.22
N THR A 10 -15.50 -1.68 20.47
CA THR A 10 -14.22 -2.13 21.02
C THR A 10 -13.58 -1.01 21.84
N LYS A 11 -13.53 0.20 21.27
CA LYS A 11 -13.03 1.40 21.96
C LYS A 11 -13.85 1.68 23.22
N ALA A 12 -15.18 1.54 23.14
CA ALA A 12 -16.06 1.69 24.33
C ALA A 12 -15.68 0.73 25.44
N ARG A 13 -15.51 -0.56 25.14
CA ARG A 13 -15.10 -1.57 26.15
C ARG A 13 -13.72 -1.28 26.75
N THR A 14 -12.78 -0.81 25.96
CA THR A 14 -11.43 -0.48 26.43
C THR A 14 -11.47 0.71 27.38
N LEU A 15 -12.19 1.76 27.02
CA LEU A 15 -12.34 2.98 27.84
C LEU A 15 -13.12 2.73 29.12
N SER A 16 -14.17 1.92 29.10
CA SER A 16 -14.93 1.56 30.31
C SER A 16 -14.06 0.91 31.39
N ARG A 17 -13.00 0.18 30.98
CA ARG A 17 -12.03 -0.41 31.97
C ARG A 17 -11.20 0.65 32.69
N PHE A 18 -10.97 1.81 32.07
CA PHE A 18 -10.17 2.89 32.62
C PHE A 18 -10.98 3.87 33.49
N LEU A 19 -12.22 4.16 33.05
CA LEU A 19 -13.04 5.25 33.53
C LEU A 19 -13.93 4.87 34.72
N GLY A 20 -14.14 3.57 34.96
CA GLY A 20 -14.94 3.08 36.07
C GLY A 20 -16.44 3.43 35.98
N LYS A 21 -17.10 3.49 37.15
CA LYS A 21 -18.56 3.62 37.26
C LYS A 21 -19.10 5.06 37.06
N ASP A 22 -18.23 6.06 36.98
CA ASP A 22 -18.62 7.46 36.80
C ASP A 22 -18.98 7.81 35.38
N PHE A 23 -18.63 6.94 34.46
CA PHE A 23 -18.85 7.09 33.01
C PHE A 23 -19.67 5.96 32.43
N ASP A 24 -20.65 6.34 31.61
CA ASP A 24 -21.31 5.46 30.66
C ASP A 24 -20.66 5.66 29.29
N VAL A 25 -20.21 4.58 28.65
CA VAL A 25 -19.45 4.67 27.39
C VAL A 25 -20.22 4.00 26.27
N GLU A 26 -20.70 4.81 25.36
CA GLU A 26 -21.55 4.37 24.26
C GLU A 26 -20.87 4.54 22.88
N ALA A 27 -21.24 3.68 21.93
CA ALA A 27 -20.66 3.69 20.59
C ALA A 27 -21.66 4.04 19.50
N THR A 28 -21.29 4.95 18.59
CA THR A 28 -22.09 5.29 17.39
C THR A 28 -22.05 4.20 16.32
N THR A 29 -21.06 3.31 16.39
CA THR A 29 -20.74 2.30 15.36
C THR A 29 -20.46 2.90 13.98
N GLY A 30 -19.82 4.07 13.93
CA GLY A 30 -19.48 4.86 12.75
C GLY A 30 -20.44 6.03 12.54
N HIS A 31 -20.53 6.55 11.32
CA HIS A 31 -21.43 7.67 10.99
C HIS A 31 -22.89 7.35 11.25
N ILE A 32 -23.60 8.24 11.95
CA ILE A 32 -25.04 8.17 12.20
C ILE A 32 -25.87 8.89 11.13
N LYS A 33 -25.27 9.87 10.43
CA LYS A 33 -25.85 10.57 9.28
C LYS A 33 -24.93 10.43 8.07
N ASP A 34 -25.50 10.38 6.88
CA ASP A 34 -24.78 10.36 5.60
C ASP A 34 -25.66 10.95 4.48
N LEU A 35 -25.08 11.23 3.31
CA LEU A 35 -25.82 11.62 2.13
C LEU A 35 -26.75 10.49 1.65
N PRO A 36 -27.94 10.79 1.12
CA PRO A 36 -28.89 9.78 0.66
C PRO A 36 -28.29 8.90 -0.45
N LYS A 37 -28.60 7.60 -0.44
CA LYS A 37 -28.01 6.64 -1.40
C LYS A 37 -28.53 6.79 -2.82
N SER A 38 -29.81 7.15 -2.98
CA SER A 38 -30.53 7.17 -4.26
C SER A 38 -30.57 8.53 -4.93
N LYS A 39 -30.17 9.60 -4.24
CA LYS A 39 -30.18 10.98 -4.72
C LYS A 39 -28.79 11.60 -4.62
N LEU A 40 -28.55 12.69 -5.31
CA LEU A 40 -27.32 13.48 -5.18
C LEU A 40 -27.13 13.94 -3.72
N GLY A 41 -28.19 14.45 -3.11
CA GLY A 41 -28.18 14.92 -1.73
C GLY A 41 -27.30 16.14 -1.48
N ILE A 42 -27.11 16.95 -2.50
CA ILE A 42 -26.33 18.20 -2.44
C ILE A 42 -27.14 19.27 -3.18
N ASP A 43 -27.40 20.37 -2.50
CA ASP A 43 -28.05 21.55 -3.08
C ASP A 43 -26.96 22.45 -3.71
N ILE A 44 -26.84 22.37 -5.05
CA ILE A 44 -25.80 23.06 -5.81
C ILE A 44 -26.03 24.56 -5.83
N GLU A 45 -27.31 24.99 -5.81
CA GLU A 45 -27.71 26.41 -5.93
C GLU A 45 -27.51 27.16 -4.61
N HIS A 46 -27.57 26.47 -3.47
CA HIS A 46 -27.36 27.02 -2.15
C HIS A 46 -26.02 26.53 -1.55
N ASP A 47 -24.91 26.97 -2.13
CA ASP A 47 -23.55 26.74 -1.65
C ASP A 47 -23.17 25.27 -1.40
N PHE A 48 -23.65 24.39 -2.25
CA PHE A 48 -23.39 22.92 -2.17
C PHE A 48 -23.81 22.28 -0.84
N LYS A 49 -24.82 22.85 -0.18
CA LYS A 49 -25.29 22.38 1.12
C LYS A 49 -25.66 20.89 1.07
N PRO A 50 -25.04 20.04 1.91
CA PRO A 50 -25.35 18.63 1.95
C PRO A 50 -26.69 18.36 2.68
N ASP A 51 -27.52 17.51 2.09
CA ASP A 51 -28.78 17.03 2.67
C ASP A 51 -28.52 15.71 3.41
N TYR A 52 -28.07 15.81 4.66
CA TYR A 52 -27.76 14.64 5.46
C TYR A 52 -29.03 13.96 6.00
N VAL A 53 -29.11 12.65 5.81
CA VAL A 53 -30.16 11.78 6.35
C VAL A 53 -29.58 10.80 7.38
N GLU A 54 -30.40 10.39 8.33
CA GLU A 54 -30.04 9.33 9.27
C GLU A 54 -29.75 8.02 8.52
N VAL A 55 -28.69 7.33 8.92
CA VAL A 55 -28.36 6.02 8.36
C VAL A 55 -29.36 4.98 8.89
N PRO A 56 -30.21 4.35 8.03
CA PRO A 56 -31.30 3.50 8.50
C PRO A 56 -30.87 2.37 9.44
N LYS A 57 -29.67 1.84 9.24
CA LYS A 57 -29.08 0.80 10.08
C LYS A 57 -28.61 1.30 11.47
N ARG A 58 -28.68 2.59 11.72
CA ARG A 58 -28.24 3.24 12.98
C ARG A 58 -29.40 3.75 13.84
N LYS A 59 -30.64 3.53 13.42
CA LYS A 59 -31.82 4.02 14.13
C LYS A 59 -31.84 3.59 15.60
N GLU A 60 -31.66 2.31 15.86
CA GLU A 60 -31.58 1.76 17.22
C GLU A 60 -30.41 2.35 18.03
N THR A 61 -29.24 2.50 17.41
CA THR A 61 -28.08 3.15 18.03
C THR A 61 -28.39 4.59 18.41
N ILE A 62 -29.05 5.35 17.51
CA ILE A 62 -29.43 6.75 17.76
C ILE A 62 -30.44 6.83 18.92
N GLU A 63 -31.46 5.98 18.91
CA GLU A 63 -32.45 5.93 19.99
C GLU A 63 -31.82 5.63 21.36
N ASN A 64 -30.89 4.67 21.42
CA ASN A 64 -30.14 4.36 22.63
C ASN A 64 -29.29 5.54 23.10
N LEU A 65 -28.51 6.16 22.19
CA LEU A 65 -27.70 7.33 22.50
C LEU A 65 -28.55 8.48 23.08
N LEU A 66 -29.71 8.76 22.49
CA LEU A 66 -30.62 9.80 22.96
C LEU A 66 -31.17 9.49 24.37
N LYS A 67 -31.50 8.22 24.62
CA LYS A 67 -32.01 7.76 25.93
C LYS A 67 -30.96 7.95 27.04
N VAL A 68 -29.71 7.60 26.76
CA VAL A 68 -28.60 7.73 27.72
C VAL A 68 -28.23 9.21 27.89
N ALA A 69 -28.14 9.99 26.79
CA ALA A 69 -27.80 11.41 26.81
C ALA A 69 -28.76 12.26 27.65
N LYS A 70 -30.07 11.91 27.66
CA LYS A 70 -31.08 12.59 28.52
C LYS A 70 -30.71 12.52 29.99
N LYS A 71 -30.14 11.40 30.44
CA LYS A 71 -29.79 11.12 31.86
C LYS A 71 -28.39 11.62 32.23
N ALA A 72 -27.52 11.87 31.27
CA ALA A 72 -26.14 12.25 31.51
C ALA A 72 -26.01 13.65 32.10
N SER A 73 -25.10 13.83 33.05
CA SER A 73 -24.72 15.12 33.62
C SER A 73 -23.80 15.92 32.67
N LYS A 74 -22.80 15.26 32.11
CA LYS A 74 -21.91 15.80 31.06
C LYS A 74 -21.79 14.81 29.91
N ILE A 75 -21.60 15.32 28.70
CA ILE A 75 -21.42 14.52 27.50
C ILE A 75 -20.06 14.84 26.88
N TYR A 76 -19.24 13.80 26.67
CA TYR A 76 -17.95 13.90 26.02
C TYR A 76 -17.99 13.15 24.69
N LEU A 77 -17.51 13.79 23.62
CA LEU A 77 -17.37 13.22 22.29
C LEU A 77 -15.92 12.82 22.09
N ALA A 78 -15.64 11.51 22.13
CA ALA A 78 -14.31 10.91 22.15
C ALA A 78 -14.04 10.06 20.89
N THR A 79 -14.51 10.51 19.73
CA THR A 79 -14.25 9.90 18.43
C THR A 79 -12.78 10.07 18.03
N ASP A 80 -12.34 9.38 16.96
CA ASP A 80 -10.95 9.41 16.50
C ASP A 80 -10.41 10.83 16.26
N PRO A 81 -9.08 11.03 16.38
CA PRO A 81 -8.46 12.36 16.26
C PRO A 81 -8.23 12.76 14.78
N ASP A 82 -9.19 12.47 13.89
CA ASP A 82 -9.13 12.84 12.48
C ASP A 82 -10.42 13.55 12.01
N ARG A 83 -10.43 14.04 10.77
CA ARG A 83 -11.59 14.74 10.17
C ARG A 83 -12.87 13.89 10.14
N GLU A 84 -12.76 12.55 10.04
CA GLU A 84 -13.91 11.66 10.08
C GLU A 84 -14.51 11.58 11.49
N GLY A 85 -13.65 11.48 12.51
CA GLY A 85 -14.07 11.50 13.90
C GLY A 85 -14.71 12.84 14.28
N GLU A 86 -14.17 13.97 13.78
CA GLU A 86 -14.73 15.29 14.02
C GLU A 86 -16.12 15.44 13.39
N ALA A 87 -16.32 14.92 12.17
CA ALA A 87 -17.61 14.91 11.51
C ALA A 87 -18.62 13.99 12.22
N ILE A 88 -18.19 12.83 12.76
CA ILE A 88 -19.05 11.97 13.58
C ILE A 88 -19.50 12.74 14.83
N SER A 89 -18.57 13.39 15.54
CA SER A 89 -18.87 14.21 16.71
C SER A 89 -19.89 15.31 16.40
N PHE A 90 -19.71 16.03 15.28
CA PHE A 90 -20.61 17.06 14.81
C PHE A 90 -22.03 16.53 14.54
N HIS A 91 -22.13 15.39 13.89
CA HIS A 91 -23.44 14.74 13.63
C HIS A 91 -24.11 14.26 14.92
N VAL A 92 -23.34 13.77 15.89
CA VAL A 92 -23.85 13.37 17.21
C VAL A 92 -24.35 14.59 17.97
N GLU A 93 -23.57 15.67 18.05
CA GLU A 93 -23.98 16.92 18.70
C GLU A 93 -25.29 17.44 18.15
N GLY A 94 -25.48 17.36 16.80
CA GLY A 94 -26.71 17.83 16.12
C GLY A 94 -27.96 16.96 16.36
N ILE A 95 -27.87 15.85 17.10
CA ILE A 95 -29.02 15.04 17.51
C ILE A 95 -29.26 15.08 19.03
N LEU A 96 -28.34 15.63 19.81
CA LEU A 96 -28.46 15.67 21.27
C LEU A 96 -29.72 16.44 21.71
N PRO A 97 -30.32 16.09 22.85
CA PRO A 97 -31.48 16.80 23.39
C PRO A 97 -31.17 18.29 23.64
N LYS A 98 -32.12 19.16 23.39
CA LYS A 98 -31.99 20.62 23.65
C LYS A 98 -31.55 20.86 25.10
N GLY A 99 -30.59 21.76 25.30
CA GLY A 99 -30.02 22.10 26.61
C GLY A 99 -28.90 21.18 27.11
N LYS A 100 -28.56 20.12 26.37
CA LYS A 100 -27.39 19.29 26.68
C LYS A 100 -26.19 19.78 25.85
N ASN A 101 -25.15 20.22 26.56
CA ASN A 101 -23.90 20.63 25.94
C ASN A 101 -22.93 19.45 25.90
N SER A 102 -22.28 19.27 24.78
CA SER A 102 -21.21 18.29 24.60
C SER A 102 -19.84 18.96 24.56
N GLN A 103 -18.83 18.20 24.93
CA GLN A 103 -17.43 18.61 24.91
C GLN A 103 -16.64 17.60 24.07
N ARG A 104 -15.78 18.06 23.21
CA ARG A 104 -14.88 17.21 22.41
C ARG A 104 -13.62 16.91 23.21
N ILE A 105 -13.24 15.64 23.31
CA ILE A 105 -11.95 15.21 23.83
C ILE A 105 -11.18 14.43 22.77
N VAL A 106 -9.88 14.64 22.71
CA VAL A 106 -9.01 14.06 21.68
C VAL A 106 -7.79 13.42 22.35
N PHE A 107 -7.47 12.20 21.95
CA PHE A 107 -6.28 11.48 22.40
C PHE A 107 -5.73 10.64 21.24
N HIS A 108 -4.40 10.54 21.15
CA HIS A 108 -3.70 9.81 20.11
C HIS A 108 -3.33 8.37 20.51
N GLU A 109 -3.51 8.03 21.79
CA GLU A 109 -3.37 6.68 22.33
C GLU A 109 -4.44 6.40 23.38
N ILE A 110 -4.86 5.15 23.49
CA ILE A 110 -5.87 4.74 24.47
C ILE A 110 -5.15 4.15 25.67
N THR A 111 -4.55 5.04 26.47
CA THR A 111 -3.96 4.75 27.80
C THR A 111 -4.75 5.48 28.86
N ARG A 112 -4.66 5.02 30.12
CA ARG A 112 -5.34 5.68 31.23
C ARG A 112 -4.91 7.14 31.36
N GLU A 113 -3.61 7.39 31.26
CA GLU A 113 -3.01 8.72 31.39
C GLU A 113 -3.53 9.66 30.28
N ALA A 114 -3.44 9.25 29.02
CA ALA A 114 -3.86 10.08 27.87
C ALA A 114 -5.37 10.38 27.90
N VAL A 115 -6.19 9.40 28.29
CA VAL A 115 -7.64 9.57 28.39
C VAL A 115 -8.02 10.50 29.55
N THR A 116 -7.37 10.37 30.70
CA THR A 116 -7.62 11.24 31.87
C THR A 116 -7.20 12.68 31.59
N ASP A 117 -6.06 12.87 30.94
CA ASP A 117 -5.59 14.18 30.50
C ASP A 117 -6.58 14.83 29.52
N ALA A 118 -7.05 14.09 28.51
CA ALA A 118 -8.02 14.58 27.55
C ALA A 118 -9.37 14.97 28.19
N ILE A 119 -9.84 14.25 29.19
CA ILE A 119 -11.04 14.60 29.94
C ILE A 119 -10.84 15.91 30.74
N SER A 120 -9.63 16.17 31.24
CA SER A 120 -9.29 17.40 31.97
C SER A 120 -9.13 18.61 31.05
N HIS A 121 -8.86 18.39 29.73
CA HIS A 121 -8.65 19.45 28.74
C HIS A 121 -9.61 19.31 27.55
N PRO A 122 -10.94 19.39 27.76
CA PRO A 122 -11.90 19.29 26.69
C PRO A 122 -11.91 20.55 25.84
N ARG A 123 -12.25 20.39 24.54
CA ARG A 123 -12.37 21.49 23.58
C ARG A 123 -13.76 21.54 22.91
N LYS A 124 -13.99 22.51 22.07
CA LYS A 124 -15.12 22.51 21.13
C LYS A 124 -14.80 21.64 19.92
N ILE A 125 -15.84 21.26 19.19
CA ILE A 125 -15.69 20.62 17.86
C ILE A 125 -14.97 21.60 16.95
N ASP A 126 -13.98 21.11 16.23
CA ASP A 126 -13.22 21.88 15.23
C ASP A 126 -14.00 21.94 13.92
N LYS A 127 -14.58 23.12 13.65
CA LYS A 127 -15.38 23.35 12.46
C LYS A 127 -14.58 23.22 11.17
N ASN A 128 -13.29 23.55 11.18
CA ASN A 128 -12.44 23.48 9.99
C ASN A 128 -12.23 22.00 9.58
N LEU A 129 -12.02 21.11 10.55
CA LEU A 129 -11.95 19.67 10.30
C LEU A 129 -13.28 19.10 9.79
N VAL A 130 -14.41 19.55 10.36
CA VAL A 130 -15.74 19.18 9.85
C VAL A 130 -15.91 19.66 8.41
N ASP A 131 -15.59 20.92 8.12
CA ASP A 131 -15.69 21.52 6.79
C ASP A 131 -14.82 20.80 5.77
N ALA A 132 -13.61 20.38 6.14
CA ALA A 132 -12.73 19.58 5.30
C ALA A 132 -13.32 18.21 4.96
N GLN A 133 -13.98 17.56 5.92
CA GLN A 133 -14.68 16.28 5.69
C GLN A 133 -15.90 16.50 4.81
N VAL A 134 -16.72 17.54 5.07
CA VAL A 134 -17.87 17.92 4.25
C VAL A 134 -17.43 18.21 2.83
N GLY A 135 -16.42 19.06 2.63
CA GLY A 135 -15.87 19.40 1.31
C GLY A 135 -15.41 18.15 0.54
N ARG A 136 -14.67 17.27 1.18
CA ARG A 136 -14.28 15.97 0.58
C ARG A 136 -15.49 15.13 0.21
N ARG A 137 -16.46 15.01 1.10
CA ARG A 137 -17.66 14.19 0.88
C ARG A 137 -18.50 14.73 -0.28
N VAL A 138 -18.68 16.05 -0.35
CA VAL A 138 -19.38 16.74 -1.42
C VAL A 138 -18.66 16.56 -2.75
N LEU A 139 -17.35 16.82 -2.79
CA LEU A 139 -16.53 16.66 -4.00
C LEU A 139 -16.60 15.24 -4.58
N ASP A 140 -16.35 14.23 -3.76
CA ASP A 140 -16.36 12.83 -4.20
C ASP A 140 -17.77 12.40 -4.65
N ARG A 141 -18.83 12.95 -4.02
CA ARG A 141 -20.24 12.74 -4.43
C ARG A 141 -20.53 13.38 -5.77
N LEU A 142 -20.15 14.64 -6.00
CA LEU A 142 -20.37 15.34 -7.26
C LEU A 142 -19.69 14.60 -8.42
N VAL A 143 -18.41 14.29 -8.29
CA VAL A 143 -17.66 13.55 -9.32
C VAL A 143 -18.29 12.18 -9.60
N GLY A 144 -18.52 11.39 -8.55
CA GLY A 144 -19.04 10.03 -8.69
C GLY A 144 -20.45 9.99 -9.26
N TYR A 145 -21.33 10.87 -8.82
CA TYR A 145 -22.73 10.90 -9.22
C TYR A 145 -22.95 11.47 -10.64
N LYS A 146 -22.10 12.40 -11.06
CA LYS A 146 -22.19 13.02 -12.40
C LYS A 146 -21.49 12.17 -13.47
N LEU A 147 -20.31 11.60 -13.18
CA LEU A 147 -19.58 10.80 -14.18
C LEU A 147 -20.07 9.36 -14.32
N SER A 148 -20.61 8.75 -13.26
CA SER A 148 -21.06 7.36 -13.37
C SER A 148 -22.17 7.15 -14.39
N PRO A 149 -23.23 7.99 -14.49
CA PRO A 149 -24.24 7.91 -15.54
C PRO A 149 -23.67 8.09 -16.94
N LEU A 150 -22.69 8.99 -17.10
CA LEU A 150 -21.99 9.17 -18.37
C LEU A 150 -21.27 7.88 -18.80
N LEU A 151 -20.52 7.25 -17.88
CA LEU A 151 -19.88 5.97 -18.15
C LEU A 151 -20.92 4.87 -18.48
N TRP A 152 -22.12 4.90 -17.90
CA TRP A 152 -23.17 3.92 -18.22
C TRP A 152 -23.68 4.07 -19.64
N LYS A 153 -23.82 5.32 -20.10
CA LYS A 153 -24.26 5.63 -21.47
C LYS A 153 -23.18 5.32 -22.50
N LYS A 154 -21.94 5.68 -22.20
CA LYS A 154 -20.84 5.69 -23.18
C LYS A 154 -19.92 4.46 -23.14
N VAL A 155 -19.82 3.78 -22.01
CA VAL A 155 -18.97 2.57 -21.85
C VAL A 155 -19.83 1.37 -21.50
N ARG A 156 -20.27 1.23 -20.23
CA ARG A 156 -21.07 0.09 -19.76
C ARG A 156 -21.81 0.41 -18.46
N ARG A 157 -23.04 -0.07 -18.33
CA ARG A 157 -23.85 0.06 -17.10
C ARG A 157 -23.14 -0.55 -15.89
N GLY A 158 -23.25 0.12 -14.73
CA GLY A 158 -22.68 -0.33 -13.44
C GLY A 158 -21.24 0.09 -13.18
N LEU A 159 -20.62 0.85 -14.09
CA LEU A 159 -19.31 1.47 -13.86
C LEU A 159 -19.43 2.71 -12.96
N SER A 160 -18.37 3.10 -12.30
CA SER A 160 -18.32 4.33 -11.50
C SER A 160 -16.96 5.02 -11.67
N ALA A 161 -16.99 6.34 -11.71
CA ALA A 161 -15.79 7.14 -11.63
C ALA A 161 -15.61 7.66 -10.20
N GLY A 162 -14.37 7.80 -9.78
CA GLY A 162 -14.02 8.45 -8.55
C GLY A 162 -12.70 9.20 -8.75
N ARG A 163 -12.61 10.40 -8.24
CA ARG A 163 -11.47 11.31 -8.50
C ARG A 163 -10.11 10.62 -8.27
N VAL A 164 -9.88 10.08 -7.09
CA VAL A 164 -8.59 9.47 -6.74
C VAL A 164 -8.46 8.02 -7.26
N GLN A 165 -9.57 7.26 -7.29
CA GLN A 165 -9.57 5.88 -7.78
C GLN A 165 -9.22 5.81 -9.28
N THR A 166 -9.74 6.74 -10.09
CA THR A 166 -9.44 6.81 -11.52
C THR A 166 -7.96 7.10 -11.75
N VAL A 167 -7.36 7.98 -10.96
CA VAL A 167 -5.91 8.27 -11.04
C VAL A 167 -5.07 7.06 -10.66
N ALA A 168 -5.48 6.26 -9.69
CA ALA A 168 -4.80 5.01 -9.37
C ALA A 168 -4.89 3.98 -10.52
N VAL A 169 -6.03 3.90 -11.23
CA VAL A 169 -6.17 3.07 -12.44
C VAL A 169 -5.29 3.61 -13.56
N ARG A 170 -5.19 4.93 -13.73
CA ARG A 170 -4.32 5.60 -14.70
C ARG A 170 -2.86 5.19 -14.51
N LEU A 171 -2.32 5.28 -13.27
CA LEU A 171 -0.95 4.86 -12.96
C LEU A 171 -0.68 3.41 -13.39
N ILE A 172 -1.61 2.51 -13.09
CA ILE A 172 -1.46 1.08 -13.43
C ILE A 172 -1.54 0.87 -14.95
N THR A 173 -2.43 1.57 -15.64
CA THR A 173 -2.61 1.46 -17.09
C THR A 173 -1.41 2.04 -17.85
N GLU A 174 -0.90 3.20 -17.43
CA GLU A 174 0.30 3.80 -18.02
C GLU A 174 1.51 2.88 -17.82
N LYS A 175 1.65 2.28 -16.64
CA LYS A 175 2.73 1.32 -16.36
C LYS A 175 2.64 0.07 -17.26
N GLU A 176 1.45 -0.45 -17.50
CA GLU A 176 1.27 -1.59 -18.42
C GLU A 176 1.67 -1.21 -19.85
N ARG A 177 1.31 -0.01 -20.31
CA ARG A 177 1.73 0.50 -21.63
C ARG A 177 3.24 0.71 -21.77
N GLU A 178 3.90 1.14 -20.70
CA GLU A 178 5.37 1.20 -20.67
C GLU A 178 5.98 -0.21 -20.84
N ILE A 179 5.41 -1.20 -20.16
CA ILE A 179 5.87 -2.60 -20.25
C ILE A 179 5.64 -3.18 -21.66
N GLU A 180 4.47 -2.93 -22.24
CA GLU A 180 4.11 -3.41 -23.59
C GLU A 180 4.99 -2.80 -24.68
N LYS A 181 5.40 -1.54 -24.52
CA LYS A 181 6.29 -0.84 -25.46
C LYS A 181 7.76 -1.19 -25.25
N PHE A 182 8.10 -1.79 -24.13
CA PHE A 182 9.49 -2.08 -23.79
C PHE A 182 10.07 -3.15 -24.72
N LYS A 183 11.25 -2.87 -25.26
CA LYS A 183 12.05 -3.81 -26.02
C LYS A 183 13.25 -4.22 -25.21
N ALA A 184 13.38 -5.51 -24.96
CA ALA A 184 14.54 -6.04 -24.26
C ALA A 184 15.78 -5.92 -25.14
N GLU A 185 16.83 -5.32 -24.62
CA GLU A 185 18.14 -5.19 -25.25
C GLU A 185 19.11 -6.16 -24.60
N GLU A 186 19.88 -6.85 -25.43
CA GLU A 186 20.93 -7.76 -24.98
C GLU A 186 22.12 -6.97 -24.46
N TYR A 187 22.69 -7.43 -23.36
CA TYR A 187 23.99 -6.99 -22.86
C TYR A 187 24.70 -8.14 -22.15
N TRP A 188 26.01 -7.99 -21.97
CA TRP A 188 26.85 -8.98 -21.33
C TRP A 188 27.56 -8.38 -20.14
N GLU A 189 27.59 -9.13 -19.05
CA GLU A 189 28.45 -8.83 -17.89
C GLU A 189 29.60 -9.82 -17.88
N ILE A 190 30.83 -9.30 -17.70
CA ILE A 190 32.05 -10.11 -17.71
C ILE A 190 32.63 -10.13 -16.32
N TYR A 191 32.90 -11.33 -15.84
CA TYR A 191 33.45 -11.61 -14.53
C TYR A 191 34.77 -12.36 -14.67
N VAL A 192 35.75 -11.99 -13.86
CA VAL A 192 37.04 -12.67 -13.81
C VAL A 192 37.32 -13.10 -12.39
N ASP A 193 37.66 -14.38 -12.21
CA ASP A 193 38.16 -14.88 -10.96
C ASP A 193 39.68 -14.71 -10.98
N VAL A 194 40.22 -14.01 -9.97
CA VAL A 194 41.64 -13.75 -9.75
C VAL A 194 42.03 -14.29 -8.37
N LYS A 195 43.31 -14.59 -8.21
CA LYS A 195 43.85 -15.15 -6.97
C LYS A 195 45.08 -14.42 -6.50
N ASN A 196 45.03 -14.04 -5.21
CA ASN A 196 46.18 -13.73 -4.39
C ASN A 196 45.81 -13.97 -2.92
N GLY A 197 46.43 -14.94 -2.27
CA GLY A 197 46.05 -15.40 -0.93
C GLY A 197 44.66 -16.12 -0.87
N GLY A 198 43.71 -15.70 -1.69
CA GLY A 198 42.35 -16.26 -1.88
C GLY A 198 41.84 -15.96 -3.28
N VAL A 199 40.86 -16.73 -3.75
CA VAL A 199 40.13 -16.47 -5.01
C VAL A 199 39.03 -15.47 -4.77
N PHE A 200 38.93 -14.44 -5.61
CA PHE A 200 37.80 -13.50 -5.60
C PHE A 200 37.39 -13.09 -7.01
N THR A 201 36.14 -12.75 -7.19
CA THR A 201 35.56 -12.38 -8.48
C THR A 201 35.54 -10.87 -8.66
N VAL A 202 36.05 -10.39 -9.79
CA VAL A 202 36.01 -8.99 -10.20
C VAL A 202 35.13 -8.86 -11.46
N GLN A 203 34.31 -7.81 -11.53
CA GLN A 203 33.45 -7.52 -12.66
C GLN A 203 34.04 -6.42 -13.53
N LEU A 204 34.00 -6.58 -14.84
CA LEU A 204 34.44 -5.56 -15.81
C LEU A 204 33.58 -4.30 -15.67
N THR A 205 34.21 -3.15 -15.50
CA THR A 205 33.57 -1.84 -15.36
C THR A 205 33.91 -0.85 -16.45
N LYS A 206 35.21 -0.88 -16.91
CA LYS A 206 35.69 0.02 -17.96
C LYS A 206 36.60 -0.69 -18.94
N ILE A 207 36.67 -0.18 -20.17
CA ILE A 207 37.60 -0.52 -21.23
C ILE A 207 38.20 0.80 -21.74
N ASP A 208 39.50 0.96 -21.71
CA ASP A 208 40.25 2.19 -22.11
C ASP A 208 39.59 3.45 -21.51
N ASP A 209 39.41 3.43 -20.19
CA ASP A 209 38.78 4.48 -19.33
C ASP A 209 37.28 4.79 -19.60
N LYS A 210 36.64 4.17 -20.60
CA LYS A 210 35.24 4.31 -20.87
C LYS A 210 34.42 3.21 -20.17
N VAL A 211 33.19 3.51 -19.78
CA VAL A 211 32.30 2.50 -19.21
C VAL A 211 32.15 1.33 -20.19
N ALA A 212 32.32 0.12 -19.70
CA ALA A 212 32.22 -1.08 -20.52
C ALA A 212 30.77 -1.32 -20.98
N GLU A 213 30.52 -1.15 -22.26
CA GLU A 213 29.26 -1.50 -22.91
C GLU A 213 29.47 -2.72 -23.82
N VAL A 214 28.99 -3.88 -23.37
CA VAL A 214 29.13 -5.15 -24.11
C VAL A 214 27.74 -5.55 -24.61
N LYS A 215 27.40 -5.15 -25.84
CA LYS A 215 26.03 -5.21 -26.40
C LYS A 215 25.70 -6.53 -27.14
N ASN A 216 26.70 -7.36 -27.44
CA ASN A 216 26.48 -8.59 -28.17
C ASN A 216 27.53 -9.66 -27.84
N LYS A 217 27.26 -10.88 -28.28
CA LYS A 217 28.12 -12.03 -28.04
C LYS A 217 29.51 -11.88 -28.66
N THR A 218 29.61 -11.39 -29.89
CA THR A 218 30.89 -11.24 -30.59
C THR A 218 31.85 -10.36 -29.77
N ARG A 219 31.36 -9.21 -29.30
CA ARG A 219 32.16 -8.31 -28.48
C ARG A 219 32.52 -8.93 -27.11
N ALA A 220 31.60 -9.72 -26.53
CA ALA A 220 31.88 -10.45 -25.31
C ALA A 220 33.01 -11.48 -25.52
N ASP A 221 32.91 -12.27 -26.58
CA ASP A 221 33.90 -13.31 -26.92
C ASP A 221 35.29 -12.72 -27.17
N GLU A 222 35.41 -11.58 -27.88
CA GLU A 222 36.66 -10.84 -28.05
C GLU A 222 37.30 -10.45 -26.73
N ILE A 223 36.52 -9.84 -25.82
CA ILE A 223 36.97 -9.43 -24.49
C ILE A 223 37.41 -10.64 -23.64
N LEU A 224 36.60 -11.75 -23.69
CA LEU A 224 36.95 -12.97 -22.96
C LEU A 224 38.28 -13.58 -23.40
N VAL A 225 38.58 -13.53 -24.71
CA VAL A 225 39.83 -14.02 -25.25
C VAL A 225 41.02 -13.15 -24.80
N ASP A 226 40.82 -11.83 -24.82
CA ASP A 226 41.86 -10.86 -24.43
C ASP A 226 42.13 -10.94 -22.91
N LEU A 227 41.12 -11.00 -22.09
CA LEU A 227 41.23 -11.14 -20.63
C LEU A 227 41.89 -12.44 -20.18
N LYS A 228 41.77 -13.55 -20.94
CA LYS A 228 42.52 -14.80 -20.65
C LYS A 228 44.01 -14.65 -20.72
N LYS A 229 44.49 -13.70 -21.53
CA LYS A 229 45.93 -13.46 -21.79
C LYS A 229 46.44 -12.23 -21.05
N ALA A 230 45.57 -11.45 -20.43
CA ALA A 230 45.89 -10.21 -19.77
C ALA A 230 46.71 -10.44 -18.49
N ASN A 231 47.54 -9.46 -18.14
CA ASN A 231 48.26 -9.38 -16.88
C ASN A 231 47.42 -8.60 -15.88
N TYR A 232 47.20 -9.15 -14.70
CA TYR A 232 46.34 -8.60 -13.68
C TYR A 232 47.14 -7.97 -12.55
N LYS A 233 46.79 -6.75 -12.18
CA LYS A 233 47.42 -5.99 -11.09
C LYS A 233 46.36 -5.23 -10.29
N VAL A 234 46.50 -5.16 -8.97
CA VAL A 234 45.65 -4.32 -8.14
C VAL A 234 45.95 -2.84 -8.44
N PHE A 235 44.97 -2.15 -9.01
CA PHE A 235 45.09 -0.74 -9.38
C PHE A 235 44.90 0.17 -8.16
N ASP A 236 43.85 -0.12 -7.35
CA ASP A 236 43.53 0.66 -6.16
C ASP A 236 42.72 -0.18 -5.15
N VAL A 237 42.90 0.12 -3.86
CA VAL A 237 42.13 -0.49 -2.77
C VAL A 237 41.53 0.60 -1.89
N LYS A 238 40.23 0.70 -1.86
CA LYS A 238 39.49 1.67 -1.04
C LYS A 238 38.79 0.99 0.12
N ASN A 239 39.14 1.37 1.32
CA ASN A 239 38.48 0.96 2.54
C ASN A 239 37.73 2.15 3.13
N ARG A 240 36.44 1.98 3.43
CA ARG A 240 35.65 3.02 4.10
C ARG A 240 34.62 2.42 5.03
N GLN A 241 34.30 3.16 6.07
CA GLN A 241 33.14 2.81 6.91
C GLN A 241 31.86 3.37 6.30
N VAL A 242 30.87 2.51 6.15
CA VAL A 242 29.52 2.87 5.70
C VAL A 242 28.58 2.80 6.90
N VAL A 243 28.03 3.96 7.27
CA VAL A 243 27.06 4.08 8.36
C VAL A 243 25.65 4.00 7.76
N LYS A 244 24.86 3.03 8.23
CA LYS A 244 23.45 2.88 7.80
C LYS A 244 22.52 3.23 8.97
N ASN A 245 21.92 4.41 8.88
CA ASN A 245 20.98 4.90 9.88
C ASN A 245 19.68 4.08 9.95
N PRO A 246 19.01 4.01 11.10
CA PRO A 246 17.72 3.40 11.23
C PRO A 246 16.65 4.17 10.43
N TYR A 247 15.61 3.44 10.06
CA TYR A 247 14.46 4.06 9.41
C TYR A 247 13.61 4.85 10.41
N PRO A 248 12.89 5.91 9.99
CA PRO A 248 11.94 6.64 10.82
C PRO A 248 10.84 5.74 11.39
N PRO A 249 10.11 6.13 12.45
CA PRO A 249 8.92 5.42 12.91
C PRO A 249 7.88 5.32 11.79
N PHE A 250 6.86 4.49 11.96
CA PHE A 250 5.86 4.30 10.92
C PHE A 250 4.88 5.47 10.81
N THR A 251 4.64 5.89 9.58
CA THR A 251 3.39 6.51 9.13
C THR A 251 2.43 5.42 8.63
N THR A 252 1.17 5.78 8.35
CA THR A 252 0.20 4.87 7.71
C THR A 252 0.74 4.28 6.42
N SER A 253 1.31 5.11 5.55
CA SER A 253 1.87 4.70 4.27
C SER A 253 3.01 3.71 4.45
N THR A 254 4.00 4.04 5.26
CA THR A 254 5.19 3.19 5.48
C THR A 254 4.85 1.90 6.22
N MET A 255 3.87 1.91 7.14
CA MET A 255 3.34 0.71 7.78
C MET A 255 2.67 -0.23 6.76
N GLN A 256 1.80 0.30 5.89
CA GLN A 256 1.16 -0.51 4.84
C GLN A 256 2.18 -1.09 3.87
N GLN A 257 3.19 -0.31 3.47
CA GLN A 257 4.29 -0.77 2.62
C GLN A 257 5.09 -1.89 3.28
N ALA A 258 5.44 -1.75 4.54
CA ALA A 258 6.18 -2.76 5.30
C ALA A 258 5.35 -4.04 5.49
N ALA A 259 4.08 -3.93 5.85
CA ALA A 259 3.18 -5.07 5.99
C ALA A 259 3.00 -5.82 4.65
N ALA A 260 2.91 -5.11 3.53
CA ALA A 260 2.83 -5.74 2.22
C ALA A 260 4.13 -6.50 1.86
N ARG A 261 5.31 -5.95 2.18
CA ARG A 261 6.60 -6.59 1.88
C ARG A 261 6.93 -7.76 2.81
N VAL A 262 6.74 -7.57 4.13
CA VAL A 262 7.18 -8.51 5.16
C VAL A 262 6.13 -9.57 5.46
N LEU A 263 4.84 -9.16 5.52
CA LEU A 263 3.74 -10.04 5.90
C LEU A 263 2.93 -10.54 4.69
N GLY A 264 3.11 -9.95 3.50
CA GLY A 264 2.34 -10.26 2.30
C GLY A 264 0.87 -9.79 2.39
N TRP A 265 0.58 -8.79 3.23
CA TRP A 265 -0.79 -8.34 3.50
C TRP A 265 -1.25 -7.28 2.52
N THR A 266 -2.58 -7.23 2.33
CA THR A 266 -3.23 -6.13 1.63
C THR A 266 -3.32 -4.92 2.56
N SER A 267 -3.36 -3.71 1.98
CA SER A 267 -3.54 -2.46 2.71
C SER A 267 -4.82 -2.46 3.55
N LYS A 268 -5.92 -3.01 2.99
CA LYS A 268 -7.19 -3.17 3.72
C LYS A 268 -7.02 -4.03 4.97
N LYS A 269 -6.33 -5.17 4.86
CA LYS A 269 -6.08 -6.06 6.01
C LYS A 269 -5.21 -5.37 7.04
N THR A 270 -4.13 -4.72 6.60
CA THR A 270 -3.21 -3.98 7.49
C THR A 270 -3.97 -2.93 8.30
N MET A 271 -4.80 -2.12 7.64
CA MET A 271 -5.58 -1.08 8.32
C MET A 271 -6.63 -1.66 9.27
N SER A 272 -7.29 -2.76 8.92
CA SER A 272 -8.25 -3.41 9.81
C SER A 272 -7.60 -3.95 11.08
N VAL A 273 -6.41 -4.54 10.98
CA VAL A 273 -5.66 -5.04 12.14
C VAL A 273 -5.10 -3.88 12.96
N ALA A 274 -4.57 -2.83 12.31
CA ALA A 274 -4.06 -1.65 12.99
C ALA A 274 -5.16 -0.91 13.78
N GLN A 275 -6.36 -0.76 13.20
CA GLN A 275 -7.54 -0.22 13.89
C GLN A 275 -7.83 -0.99 15.17
N SER A 276 -7.80 -2.32 15.11
CA SER A 276 -8.06 -3.16 16.28
C SER A 276 -6.98 -2.99 17.37
N LEU A 277 -5.71 -2.93 16.96
CA LEU A 277 -4.59 -2.71 17.90
C LEU A 277 -4.70 -1.32 18.59
N TYR A 278 -5.10 -0.29 17.84
CA TYR A 278 -5.35 1.04 18.38
C TYR A 278 -6.53 1.02 19.38
N GLU A 279 -7.67 0.47 19.00
CA GLU A 279 -8.87 0.39 19.84
C GLU A 279 -8.66 -0.41 21.11
N GLU A 280 -7.71 -1.35 21.12
CA GLU A 280 -7.29 -2.09 22.31
C GLU A 280 -6.23 -1.35 23.15
N GLY A 281 -5.77 -0.18 22.69
CA GLY A 281 -4.78 0.63 23.40
C GLY A 281 -3.35 0.09 23.28
N LEU A 282 -3.04 -0.73 22.28
CA LEU A 282 -1.72 -1.33 22.10
C LEU A 282 -0.77 -0.48 21.26
N ILE A 283 -1.30 0.34 20.36
CA ILE A 283 -0.54 1.27 19.53
C ILE A 283 -1.19 2.66 19.55
N THR A 284 -0.42 3.67 19.16
CA THR A 284 -0.93 5.02 18.87
C THR A 284 -1.83 5.01 17.65
N TYR A 285 -2.53 6.11 17.40
CA TYR A 285 -3.44 6.25 16.27
C TYR A 285 -2.76 5.92 14.94
N HIS A 286 -3.38 5.03 14.20
CA HIS A 286 -2.74 4.39 13.03
C HIS A 286 -2.96 5.14 11.71
N ARG A 287 -3.82 6.18 11.67
CA ARG A 287 -4.03 7.04 10.49
C ARG A 287 -3.28 8.35 10.68
N THR A 288 -1.99 8.31 10.43
CA THR A 288 -1.09 9.46 10.59
C THR A 288 -0.04 9.49 9.48
N ASP A 289 0.35 10.67 9.07
CA ASP A 289 1.51 10.95 8.21
C ASP A 289 2.66 11.59 8.99
N SER A 290 2.49 11.79 10.30
CA SER A 290 3.50 12.34 11.20
C SER A 290 4.60 11.33 11.51
N LEU A 291 5.83 11.84 11.63
CA LEU A 291 7.00 11.13 12.14
C LEU A 291 7.38 11.56 13.57
N SER A 292 6.62 12.50 14.15
CA SER A 292 6.86 13.02 15.49
C SER A 292 6.61 11.95 16.55
N LEU A 293 7.39 11.97 17.63
CA LEU A 293 7.28 11.07 18.77
C LEU A 293 7.17 11.88 20.05
N ALA A 294 6.28 11.51 20.93
CA ALA A 294 6.17 12.11 22.26
C ALA A 294 7.47 11.90 23.05
N LEU A 295 7.95 12.94 23.73
CA LEU A 295 9.22 12.91 24.49
C LEU A 295 9.24 11.77 25.51
N GLY A 296 8.15 11.58 26.26
CA GLY A 296 8.05 10.50 27.22
C GLY A 296 8.12 9.09 26.61
N ALA A 297 7.65 8.92 25.35
CA ALA A 297 7.78 7.66 24.65
C ALA A 297 9.22 7.41 24.19
N VAL A 298 9.91 8.45 23.73
CA VAL A 298 11.34 8.39 23.38
C VAL A 298 12.18 8.03 24.60
N ASP A 299 11.95 8.68 25.75
CA ASP A 299 12.69 8.39 26.99
C ASP A 299 12.47 6.95 27.48
N ARG A 300 11.22 6.45 27.44
CA ARG A 300 10.93 5.05 27.76
C ARG A 300 11.62 4.08 26.81
N ALA A 301 11.64 4.38 25.50
CA ALA A 301 12.32 3.55 24.52
C ALA A 301 13.83 3.52 24.77
N ARG A 302 14.46 4.65 25.03
CA ARG A 302 15.89 4.74 25.31
C ARG A 302 16.28 3.97 26.57
N LYS A 303 15.51 4.11 27.68
CA LYS A 303 15.70 3.32 28.90
C LYS A 303 15.56 1.82 28.65
N PHE A 304 14.58 1.43 27.81
CA PHE A 304 14.39 0.04 27.42
C PHE A 304 15.59 -0.49 26.61
N ILE A 305 16.08 0.29 25.62
CA ILE A 305 17.22 -0.10 24.79
C ILE A 305 18.50 -0.26 25.64
N SER A 306 18.79 0.69 26.53
CA SER A 306 19.91 0.61 27.46
C SER A 306 19.87 -0.67 28.29
N LYS A 307 18.71 -0.97 28.89
CA LYS A 307 18.52 -2.13 29.75
C LYS A 307 18.63 -3.46 29.01
N GLU A 308 17.99 -3.61 27.84
CA GLU A 308 17.85 -4.90 27.14
C GLU A 308 18.99 -5.18 26.16
N TYR A 309 19.60 -4.14 25.58
CA TYR A 309 20.63 -4.28 24.55
C TYR A 309 21.98 -3.71 24.97
N GLY A 310 22.00 -2.82 25.97
CA GLY A 310 23.19 -2.16 26.49
C GLY A 310 23.46 -0.79 25.85
N GLU A 311 24.24 0.04 26.56
CA GLU A 311 24.53 1.44 26.20
C GLU A 311 25.14 1.63 24.80
N LYS A 312 25.91 0.65 24.30
CA LYS A 312 26.51 0.72 22.97
C LYS A 312 25.51 0.78 21.81
N TYR A 313 24.23 0.41 22.09
CA TYR A 313 23.16 0.49 21.10
C TYR A 313 22.38 1.81 21.14
N LEU A 314 22.72 2.69 22.08
CA LEU A 314 22.12 4.01 22.20
C LEU A 314 22.98 5.07 21.52
N PRO A 315 22.45 5.87 20.59
CA PRO A 315 23.12 7.08 20.13
C PRO A 315 23.24 8.08 21.27
N SER A 316 24.27 8.96 21.23
CA SER A 316 24.53 9.98 22.25
C SER A 316 23.32 10.90 22.49
N ALA A 317 22.56 11.20 21.45
CA ALA A 317 21.34 11.99 21.52
C ALA A 317 20.10 11.21 21.02
N ALA A 318 18.94 11.58 21.52
CA ALA A 318 17.66 11.05 21.04
C ALA A 318 17.48 11.39 19.54
N ARG A 319 16.92 10.45 18.76
CA ARG A 319 16.66 10.66 17.35
C ARG A 319 15.28 11.26 17.15
N PHE A 320 15.25 12.39 16.47
CA PHE A 320 14.01 13.06 16.03
C PHE A 320 13.92 13.06 14.50
N TYR A 321 12.72 12.85 14.00
CA TYR A 321 12.47 12.74 12.56
C TYR A 321 11.54 13.86 12.11
N LYS A 322 11.95 14.59 11.08
CA LYS A 322 11.12 15.65 10.48
C LYS A 322 10.14 15.04 9.50
N THR A 323 8.88 15.42 9.60
CA THR A 323 7.86 15.05 8.63
C THR A 323 8.07 15.86 7.36
N SER A 324 8.11 15.19 6.21
CA SER A 324 8.28 15.84 4.91
C SER A 324 6.98 16.43 4.36
N SER A 325 5.83 16.00 4.89
CA SER A 325 4.52 16.52 4.51
C SER A 325 4.36 17.93 5.05
N LYS A 326 4.14 18.91 4.15
CA LYS A 326 3.81 20.32 4.52
C LYS A 326 2.48 20.44 5.28
N VAL A 327 1.71 19.36 5.30
CA VAL A 327 0.32 19.28 5.76
C VAL A 327 0.17 18.34 6.95
N ALA A 328 1.27 17.77 7.45
CA ALA A 328 1.20 16.98 8.68
C ALA A 328 0.63 17.86 9.78
N GLN A 329 -0.54 17.50 10.28
CA GLN A 329 -1.10 18.15 11.45
C GLN A 329 -0.09 17.95 12.58
N GLU A 330 0.53 19.01 13.05
CA GLU A 330 1.62 18.99 14.05
C GLU A 330 1.22 18.23 15.34
N ALA A 331 -0.08 18.10 15.57
CA ALA A 331 -0.66 17.37 16.71
C ALA A 331 -0.61 15.84 16.57
N HIS A 332 -0.31 15.27 15.39
CA HIS A 332 -0.31 13.82 15.20
C HIS A 332 1.04 13.21 15.54
N GLU A 333 1.01 12.08 16.25
CA GLU A 333 2.17 11.26 16.56
C GLU A 333 2.35 10.14 15.52
N ALA A 334 3.58 9.64 15.36
CA ALA A 334 3.87 8.45 14.57
C ALA A 334 3.26 7.18 15.19
N ILE A 335 3.13 6.12 14.38
CA ILE A 335 2.61 4.83 14.84
C ILE A 335 3.69 4.12 15.67
N ARG A 336 3.40 3.88 16.94
CA ARG A 336 4.27 3.20 17.91
C ARG A 336 3.47 2.36 18.90
N PRO A 337 4.08 1.41 19.61
CA PRO A 337 3.46 0.79 20.77
C PRO A 337 3.23 1.84 21.89
N THR A 338 2.14 1.69 22.63
CA THR A 338 1.86 2.52 23.81
C THR A 338 2.80 2.17 24.98
N ASP A 339 3.22 0.91 25.05
CA ASP A 339 4.13 0.37 26.05
C ASP A 339 5.26 -0.42 25.38
N VAL A 340 6.47 0.12 25.38
CA VAL A 340 7.65 -0.47 24.76
C VAL A 340 8.11 -1.76 25.44
N THR A 341 7.77 -1.97 26.71
CA THR A 341 8.15 -3.16 27.47
C THR A 341 7.38 -4.42 27.04
N LYS A 342 6.23 -4.23 26.41
CA LYS A 342 5.45 -5.33 25.82
C LYS A 342 6.01 -5.73 24.47
N THR A 343 6.79 -6.80 24.42
CA THR A 343 7.43 -7.29 23.19
C THR A 343 6.50 -8.11 22.29
N SER A 344 5.35 -8.57 22.80
CA SER A 344 4.32 -9.26 22.02
C SER A 344 2.94 -8.83 22.46
N ALA A 345 2.01 -8.66 21.51
CA ALA A 345 0.60 -8.44 21.83
C ALA A 345 0.01 -9.72 22.42
N GLY A 346 0.01 -9.85 23.71
CA GLY A 346 -0.57 -10.96 24.46
C GLY A 346 -2.09 -10.89 24.54
N THR A 347 -2.78 -10.65 23.43
CA THR A 347 -4.24 -10.61 23.42
C THR A 347 -4.80 -11.83 22.71
N SER A 348 -5.61 -12.59 23.41
CA SER A 348 -6.26 -13.81 22.93
C SER A 348 -7.13 -13.64 21.68
N ARG A 349 -7.53 -12.41 21.35
CA ARG A 349 -8.42 -12.11 20.23
C ARG A 349 -7.72 -12.03 18.87
N TYR A 350 -6.41 -11.80 18.84
CA TYR A 350 -5.60 -11.63 17.62
C TYR A 350 -4.33 -12.48 17.62
N GLU A 351 -4.35 -13.62 18.30
CA GLU A 351 -3.29 -14.61 18.17
C GLU A 351 -3.00 -14.85 16.67
N GLY A 352 -1.81 -14.53 16.24
CA GLY A 352 -1.35 -14.64 14.87
C GLY A 352 -1.25 -13.32 14.10
N GLU A 353 -2.36 -12.65 13.76
CA GLU A 353 -2.31 -11.47 12.87
C GLU A 353 -2.01 -10.17 13.62
N GLY A 354 -2.71 -9.92 14.72
CA GLY A 354 -2.45 -8.75 15.59
C GLY A 354 -1.02 -8.75 16.09
N ARG A 355 -0.55 -9.89 16.62
CA ARG A 355 0.82 -10.06 17.09
C ARG A 355 1.84 -9.73 15.99
N ARG A 356 1.64 -10.22 14.77
CA ARG A 356 2.59 -9.98 13.65
C ARG A 356 2.69 -8.52 13.25
N LEU A 357 1.58 -7.78 13.22
CA LEU A 357 1.61 -6.35 12.93
C LEU A 357 2.17 -5.55 14.09
N TYR A 358 1.77 -5.87 15.33
CA TYR A 358 2.31 -5.23 16.52
C TYR A 358 3.82 -5.40 16.61
N GLU A 359 4.33 -6.61 16.39
CA GLU A 359 5.76 -6.90 16.39
C GLU A 359 6.51 -6.07 15.32
N LEU A 360 5.93 -5.93 14.12
CA LEU A 360 6.50 -5.10 13.06
C LEU A 360 6.58 -3.63 13.49
N ILE A 361 5.53 -3.10 14.12
CA ILE A 361 5.46 -1.73 14.65
C ILE A 361 6.45 -1.54 15.80
N TRP A 362 6.47 -2.47 16.72
CA TRP A 362 7.35 -2.44 17.88
C TRP A 362 8.83 -2.44 17.48
N ARG A 363 9.22 -3.38 16.61
CA ARG A 363 10.60 -3.46 16.09
C ARG A 363 11.01 -2.16 15.41
N ARG A 364 10.13 -1.57 14.62
CA ARG A 364 10.39 -0.31 13.94
C ARG A 364 10.60 0.84 14.91
N PHE A 365 9.77 0.93 15.95
CA PHE A 365 9.86 1.97 16.96
C PHE A 365 11.13 1.85 17.80
N VAL A 366 11.46 0.66 18.28
CA VAL A 366 12.70 0.45 19.02
C VAL A 366 13.92 0.74 18.14
N ALA A 367 13.95 0.17 16.94
CA ALA A 367 15.03 0.36 15.98
C ALA A 367 15.27 1.84 15.66
N CYS A 368 14.21 2.66 15.55
CA CYS A 368 14.36 4.07 15.21
C CYS A 368 15.07 4.90 16.27
N GLN A 369 15.15 4.42 17.52
CA GLN A 369 15.86 5.06 18.63
C GLN A 369 17.24 4.42 18.90
N MET A 370 17.60 3.36 18.17
CA MET A 370 18.92 2.71 18.31
C MET A 370 20.01 3.38 17.46
N ASP A 371 21.24 3.01 17.72
CA ASP A 371 22.36 3.52 16.95
C ASP A 371 22.44 2.90 15.54
N ALA A 372 23.19 3.56 14.67
CA ALA A 372 23.38 3.14 13.30
C ALA A 372 24.12 1.80 13.22
N SER A 373 23.86 1.02 12.18
CA SER A 373 24.71 -0.12 11.83
C SER A 373 25.94 0.35 11.04
N ILE A 374 27.09 -0.25 11.32
CA ILE A 374 28.37 0.12 10.71
C ILE A 374 28.90 -1.06 9.91
N PHE A 375 29.31 -0.78 8.69
CA PHE A 375 29.93 -1.74 7.78
C PHE A 375 31.31 -1.25 7.37
N ASP A 376 32.27 -2.13 7.35
CA ASP A 376 33.53 -1.89 6.66
C ASP A 376 33.33 -2.35 5.20
N GLU A 377 33.41 -1.41 4.26
CA GLU A 377 33.34 -1.65 2.82
C GLU A 377 34.71 -1.62 2.22
N THR A 378 35.08 -2.66 1.50
CA THR A 378 36.27 -2.76 0.70
C THR A 378 35.89 -2.77 -0.77
N VAL A 379 36.52 -1.89 -1.55
CA VAL A 379 36.41 -1.87 -3.01
C VAL A 379 37.84 -2.07 -3.55
N ILE A 380 37.99 -3.12 -4.37
CA ILE A 380 39.25 -3.45 -5.05
C ILE A 380 39.05 -3.19 -6.53
N ASP A 381 39.83 -2.27 -7.07
CA ASP A 381 39.95 -2.01 -8.50
C ASP A 381 41.14 -2.78 -9.04
N VAL A 382 40.94 -3.60 -10.07
CA VAL A 382 41.95 -4.43 -10.70
C VAL A 382 42.11 -3.98 -12.15
N GLU A 383 43.35 -3.66 -12.54
CA GLU A 383 43.72 -3.41 -13.92
C GLU A 383 44.09 -4.73 -14.58
N ALA A 384 43.56 -4.99 -15.76
CA ALA A 384 43.98 -6.09 -16.61
C ALA A 384 44.47 -5.54 -17.94
N ARG A 385 45.75 -5.73 -18.25
CA ARG A 385 46.41 -5.26 -19.48
C ARG A 385 46.54 -6.38 -20.47
N GLY A 386 45.71 -6.31 -21.51
CA GLY A 386 45.79 -7.14 -22.71
C GLY A 386 46.02 -6.27 -23.94
N SER A 387 45.27 -6.52 -25.02
CA SER A 387 45.25 -5.63 -26.19
C SER A 387 44.58 -4.28 -25.87
N ASN A 388 43.65 -4.28 -24.91
CA ASN A 388 43.06 -3.08 -24.31
C ASN A 388 43.41 -3.00 -22.82
N ASN A 389 43.11 -1.85 -22.23
CA ASN A 389 43.22 -1.66 -20.78
C ASN A 389 41.87 -1.84 -20.13
N TYR A 390 41.71 -2.86 -19.26
CA TYR A 390 40.45 -3.21 -18.61
C TYR A 390 40.54 -2.83 -17.12
N LEU A 391 39.48 -2.15 -16.64
CA LEU A 391 39.29 -1.92 -15.21
C LEU A 391 38.16 -2.82 -14.72
N LEU A 392 38.50 -3.70 -13.78
CA LEU A 392 37.55 -4.61 -13.13
C LEU A 392 37.42 -4.23 -11.66
N ARG A 393 36.27 -4.51 -11.06
CA ARG A 393 35.97 -4.14 -9.68
C ARG A 393 35.36 -5.28 -8.90
N ALA A 394 35.83 -5.48 -7.67
CA ALA A 394 35.17 -6.21 -6.62
C ALA A 394 34.72 -5.27 -5.50
N SER A 395 33.56 -5.52 -4.88
CA SER A 395 33.16 -4.80 -3.69
C SER A 395 32.62 -5.79 -2.66
N GLY A 396 33.02 -5.63 -1.42
CA GLY A 396 32.56 -6.41 -0.29
C GLY A 396 32.20 -5.53 0.90
N GLN A 397 31.27 -5.97 1.73
CA GLN A 397 30.92 -5.30 2.97
C GLN A 397 30.89 -6.31 4.11
N ILE A 398 31.55 -5.99 5.20
CA ILE A 398 31.54 -6.77 6.44
C ILE A 398 30.84 -5.94 7.51
N MET A 399 29.84 -6.51 8.19
CA MET A 399 29.16 -5.83 9.27
C MET A 399 30.05 -5.78 10.50
N LYS A 400 30.49 -4.57 10.90
CA LYS A 400 31.30 -4.30 12.09
C LYS A 400 30.45 -4.14 13.34
N PHE A 401 29.32 -3.46 13.21
CA PHE A 401 28.35 -3.25 14.28
C PHE A 401 26.93 -3.34 13.72
N ASP A 402 26.12 -4.18 14.34
CA ASP A 402 24.75 -4.42 13.88
C ASP A 402 23.78 -3.27 14.20
N GLY A 403 24.01 -2.52 15.29
CA GLY A 403 23.19 -1.37 15.67
C GLY A 403 21.69 -1.73 15.70
N TRP A 404 20.86 -0.90 15.05
CA TRP A 404 19.42 -1.09 14.98
C TRP A 404 18.97 -2.41 14.32
N ARG A 405 19.82 -3.05 13.52
CA ARG A 405 19.55 -4.32 12.87
C ARG A 405 19.44 -5.48 13.85
N LYS A 406 19.96 -5.32 15.08
CA LYS A 406 19.77 -6.26 16.19
C LYS A 406 18.28 -6.56 16.44
N VAL A 407 17.45 -5.52 16.38
CA VAL A 407 15.99 -5.62 16.64
C VAL A 407 15.22 -5.83 15.33
N MET A 408 15.70 -5.25 14.23
CA MET A 408 15.04 -5.28 12.92
C MET A 408 15.97 -5.87 11.84
N PRO A 409 16.25 -7.17 11.87
CA PRO A 409 17.07 -7.81 10.84
C PRO A 409 16.33 -7.70 9.49
N LEU A 410 17.03 -7.20 8.48
CA LEU A 410 16.49 -7.14 7.11
C LEU A 410 16.73 -8.50 6.44
N LYS A 411 15.68 -9.18 6.04
CA LYS A 411 15.76 -10.45 5.27
C LYS A 411 16.40 -10.31 3.88
N LEU A 412 16.68 -9.09 3.46
CA LEU A 412 17.19 -8.73 2.14
C LEU A 412 18.59 -8.14 2.17
N ASP A 413 19.27 -8.17 3.30
CA ASP A 413 20.73 -8.08 3.19
C ASP A 413 21.16 -9.38 2.51
N PRO A 414 21.77 -9.31 1.33
CA PRO A 414 22.50 -10.46 0.84
C PRO A 414 23.60 -10.70 1.88
N ASP A 415 23.31 -11.60 2.82
CA ASP A 415 24.24 -12.10 3.82
C ASP A 415 25.28 -13.06 3.17
N GLY A 416 25.74 -12.68 2.01
CA GLY A 416 27.08 -12.97 1.62
C GLY A 416 27.88 -11.72 1.98
N ALA A 417 28.32 -11.59 3.20
CA ALA A 417 29.48 -10.82 3.49
C ALA A 417 30.57 -11.35 2.56
N LEU A 418 30.69 -10.79 1.35
CA LEU A 418 31.82 -11.07 0.48
C LEU A 418 33.02 -10.47 1.20
N SER A 419 33.63 -11.31 2.04
CA SER A 419 34.93 -11.02 2.61
C SER A 419 35.92 -11.09 1.45
N LEU A 420 36.36 -9.95 0.96
CA LEU A 420 37.43 -9.89 -0.01
C LEU A 420 38.75 -10.19 0.70
N PRO A 421 39.70 -10.86 0.02
CA PRO A 421 41.04 -11.07 0.57
C PRO A 421 41.74 -9.72 0.78
N LYS A 422 42.68 -9.70 1.70
CA LYS A 422 43.57 -8.55 1.87
C LYS A 422 44.55 -8.53 0.70
N VAL A 423 44.51 -7.48 -0.07
CA VAL A 423 45.46 -7.21 -1.16
C VAL A 423 45.90 -5.75 -1.07
N GLU A 424 47.08 -5.47 -1.57
CA GLU A 424 47.66 -4.13 -1.58
C GLU A 424 47.73 -3.59 -3.01
N LYS A 425 47.81 -2.26 -3.12
CA LYS A 425 48.01 -1.61 -4.41
C LYS A 425 49.29 -2.11 -5.06
N ASP A 426 49.24 -2.24 -6.37
CA ASP A 426 50.36 -2.70 -7.22
C ASP A 426 50.68 -4.19 -7.10
N GLU A 427 49.92 -4.96 -6.35
CA GLU A 427 50.08 -6.39 -6.18
C GLU A 427 49.61 -7.17 -7.42
N GLU A 428 50.42 -8.12 -7.90
CA GLU A 428 50.11 -8.97 -9.03
C GLU A 428 49.09 -10.05 -8.65
N LEU A 429 48.12 -10.26 -9.53
CA LEU A 429 47.05 -11.24 -9.35
C LEU A 429 47.17 -12.35 -10.41
N LYS A 430 46.97 -13.61 -9.98
CA LYS A 430 46.94 -14.74 -10.92
C LYS A 430 45.52 -14.90 -11.47
N PHE A 431 45.44 -14.97 -12.79
CA PHE A 431 44.21 -15.34 -13.48
C PHE A 431 43.78 -16.76 -13.10
N VAL A 432 42.49 -16.95 -12.85
CA VAL A 432 41.91 -18.26 -12.57
C VAL A 432 40.89 -18.60 -13.65
N LYS A 433 39.92 -17.74 -13.91
CA LYS A 433 38.79 -18.00 -14.81
C LYS A 433 38.17 -16.69 -15.29
N VAL A 434 37.61 -16.70 -16.47
CA VAL A 434 36.75 -15.61 -16.97
C VAL A 434 35.42 -16.17 -17.50
N ASP A 435 34.30 -15.52 -17.13
CA ASP A 435 32.96 -15.87 -17.53
C ASP A 435 32.24 -14.64 -18.13
N GLY A 436 31.55 -14.86 -19.25
CA GLY A 436 30.62 -13.92 -19.84
C GLY A 436 29.17 -14.35 -19.57
N VAL A 437 28.40 -13.49 -18.95
CA VAL A 437 26.99 -13.77 -18.61
C VAL A 437 26.09 -12.89 -19.49
N GLN A 438 25.35 -13.55 -20.39
CA GLN A 438 24.33 -12.91 -21.22
C GLN A 438 23.18 -12.45 -20.35
N LYS A 439 22.76 -11.20 -20.49
CA LYS A 439 21.60 -10.61 -19.84
C LYS A 439 20.76 -9.81 -20.81
N PHE A 440 19.54 -9.57 -20.45
CA PHE A 440 18.63 -8.69 -21.18
C PHE A 440 18.07 -7.64 -20.21
N THR A 441 17.97 -6.41 -20.70
CA THR A 441 17.27 -5.36 -19.95
C THR A 441 15.86 -5.82 -19.63
N GLN A 442 15.37 -5.45 -18.44
CA GLN A 442 14.07 -5.87 -17.95
C GLN A 442 13.06 -4.73 -18.04
N PRO A 443 11.80 -5.01 -18.39
CA PRO A 443 10.76 -3.98 -18.37
C PRO A 443 10.56 -3.45 -16.95
N PRO A 444 10.01 -2.22 -16.81
CA PRO A 444 9.70 -1.70 -15.49
C PRO A 444 8.73 -2.63 -14.75
N ALA A 445 8.95 -2.79 -13.45
CA ALA A 445 8.13 -3.69 -12.65
C ALA A 445 6.70 -3.15 -12.48
N ARG A 446 5.69 -4.03 -12.66
CA ARG A 446 4.29 -3.70 -12.33
C ARG A 446 4.14 -3.32 -10.87
N PHE A 447 3.18 -2.43 -10.61
CA PHE A 447 2.84 -2.05 -9.23
C PHE A 447 2.39 -3.25 -8.39
N ASN A 448 2.78 -3.23 -7.12
CA ASN A 448 2.19 -4.02 -6.04
C ASN A 448 1.59 -3.08 -5.00
N GLU A 449 1.02 -3.60 -3.91
CA GLU A 449 0.45 -2.80 -2.81
C GLU A 449 1.44 -1.71 -2.33
N ALA A 450 2.67 -2.13 -2.02
CA ALA A 450 3.67 -1.22 -1.45
C ALA A 450 4.13 -0.14 -2.44
N SER A 451 4.42 -0.52 -3.69
CA SER A 451 4.92 0.42 -4.68
C SER A 451 3.83 1.39 -5.17
N LEU A 452 2.57 0.95 -5.23
CA LEU A 452 1.46 1.83 -5.59
C LEU A 452 1.22 2.87 -4.51
N ILE A 453 1.19 2.48 -3.22
CA ILE A 453 1.05 3.41 -2.09
C ILE A 453 2.20 4.43 -2.09
N LYS A 454 3.45 3.95 -2.25
CA LYS A 454 4.62 4.81 -2.30
C LYS A 454 4.54 5.84 -3.43
N THR A 455 4.03 5.43 -4.60
CA THR A 455 3.87 6.34 -5.75
C THR A 455 2.76 7.35 -5.51
N LEU A 456 1.60 6.92 -4.98
CA LEU A 456 0.50 7.83 -4.62
C LEU A 456 0.96 8.87 -3.60
N GLU A 457 1.65 8.44 -2.53
CA GLU A 457 2.24 9.33 -1.51
C GLU A 457 3.22 10.33 -2.12
N LYS A 458 4.16 9.85 -2.96
CA LYS A 458 5.15 10.74 -3.64
C LYS A 458 4.47 11.80 -4.52
N LEU A 459 3.35 11.46 -5.14
CA LEU A 459 2.56 12.37 -5.96
C LEU A 459 1.63 13.28 -5.14
N GLY A 460 1.56 13.14 -3.82
CA GLY A 460 0.64 13.89 -2.97
C GLY A 460 -0.82 13.44 -3.08
N ILE A 461 -1.08 12.26 -3.66
CA ILE A 461 -2.40 11.73 -3.97
C ILE A 461 -2.84 10.73 -2.90
N GLY A 462 -4.02 10.97 -2.32
CA GLY A 462 -4.51 10.18 -1.18
C GLY A 462 -3.96 10.67 0.15
N ARG A 463 -4.53 10.16 1.24
CA ARG A 463 -4.19 10.48 2.63
C ARG A 463 -4.22 9.20 3.46
N PRO A 464 -3.74 9.21 4.71
CA PRO A 464 -3.74 8.03 5.58
C PRO A 464 -5.06 7.26 5.62
N SER A 465 -6.19 7.95 5.59
CA SER A 465 -7.53 7.34 5.58
C SER A 465 -7.94 6.74 4.23
N THR A 466 -7.29 7.10 3.10
CA THR A 466 -7.79 6.78 1.75
C THR A 466 -6.96 5.77 0.96
N TYR A 467 -5.68 5.52 1.28
CA TYR A 467 -4.86 4.56 0.52
C TYR A 467 -5.49 3.17 0.41
N ALA A 468 -5.90 2.58 1.52
CA ALA A 468 -6.51 1.25 1.53
C ALA A 468 -7.87 1.20 0.81
N PRO A 469 -8.81 2.17 1.00
CA PRO A 469 -10.02 2.30 0.20
C PRO A 469 -9.76 2.41 -1.31
N ILE A 470 -8.83 3.26 -1.75
CA ILE A 470 -8.49 3.42 -3.17
C ILE A 470 -8.15 2.07 -3.80
N ILE A 471 -7.16 1.36 -3.22
CA ILE A 471 -6.68 0.07 -3.73
C ILE A 471 -7.77 -1.00 -3.68
N SER A 472 -8.61 -0.99 -2.65
CA SER A 472 -9.72 -1.94 -2.54
C SER A 472 -10.80 -1.69 -3.59
N VAL A 473 -11.17 -0.42 -3.81
CA VAL A 473 -12.25 -0.05 -4.74
C VAL A 473 -11.90 -0.37 -6.18
N ILE A 474 -10.68 -0.09 -6.65
CA ILE A 474 -10.28 -0.39 -8.03
C ILE A 474 -10.33 -1.89 -8.34
N GLN A 475 -10.07 -2.76 -7.34
CA GLN A 475 -10.18 -4.22 -7.46
C GLN A 475 -11.66 -4.67 -7.37
N ILE A 476 -12.45 -4.17 -6.42
CA ILE A 476 -13.87 -4.50 -6.27
C ILE A 476 -14.66 -4.11 -7.53
N ARG A 477 -14.29 -2.99 -8.17
CA ARG A 477 -14.89 -2.52 -9.42
C ARG A 477 -14.38 -3.26 -10.66
N ASN A 478 -13.46 -4.20 -10.50
CA ASN A 478 -12.80 -4.93 -11.58
C ASN A 478 -12.12 -4.01 -12.62
N TYR A 479 -11.61 -2.86 -12.20
CA TYR A 479 -10.76 -2.03 -13.07
C TYR A 479 -9.34 -2.56 -13.10
N VAL A 480 -8.94 -3.21 -12.03
CA VAL A 480 -7.63 -3.82 -11.84
C VAL A 480 -7.80 -5.21 -11.24
N GLU A 481 -7.03 -6.16 -11.71
CA GLU A 481 -6.88 -7.48 -11.11
C GLU A 481 -5.49 -7.65 -10.49
N LYS A 482 -5.39 -8.49 -9.48
CA LYS A 482 -4.11 -8.79 -8.80
C LYS A 482 -3.72 -10.22 -9.07
N LYS A 483 -2.58 -10.43 -9.77
CA LYS A 483 -1.98 -11.73 -10.05
C LYS A 483 -0.58 -11.77 -9.47
N GLU A 484 -0.24 -12.81 -8.73
CA GLU A 484 1.09 -12.99 -8.08
C GLU A 484 1.60 -11.75 -7.32
N GLY A 485 0.67 -11.05 -6.65
CA GLY A 485 0.98 -9.84 -5.90
C GLY A 485 1.14 -8.56 -6.72
N ARG A 486 1.01 -8.61 -8.07
CA ARG A 486 1.12 -7.48 -8.99
C ARG A 486 -0.24 -7.05 -9.52
N PHE A 487 -0.40 -5.76 -9.79
CA PHE A 487 -1.61 -5.20 -10.38
C PHE A 487 -1.53 -5.17 -11.89
N TYR A 488 -2.63 -5.58 -12.53
CA TYR A 488 -2.84 -5.56 -13.97
C TYR A 488 -4.13 -4.79 -14.28
N PRO A 489 -4.14 -3.88 -15.23
CA PRO A 489 -5.38 -3.26 -15.64
C PRO A 489 -6.24 -4.29 -16.38
N THR A 490 -7.55 -4.23 -16.18
CA THR A 490 -8.48 -5.04 -16.97
C THR A 490 -8.88 -4.31 -18.25
N PRO A 491 -9.39 -4.98 -19.29
CA PRO A 491 -9.92 -4.29 -20.47
C PRO A 491 -10.98 -3.23 -20.15
N VAL A 492 -11.79 -3.49 -19.12
CA VAL A 492 -12.77 -2.51 -18.61
C VAL A 492 -12.09 -1.33 -17.94
N GLY A 493 -11.03 -1.59 -17.14
CA GLY A 493 -10.24 -0.54 -16.51
C GLY A 493 -9.55 0.35 -17.53
N VAL A 494 -8.95 -0.24 -18.56
CA VAL A 494 -8.33 0.51 -19.67
C VAL A 494 -9.36 1.37 -20.40
N ALA A 495 -10.50 0.79 -20.79
CA ALA A 495 -11.55 1.53 -21.51
C ALA A 495 -12.12 2.72 -20.69
N VAL A 496 -12.31 2.54 -19.38
CA VAL A 496 -12.76 3.62 -18.47
C VAL A 496 -11.66 4.68 -18.32
N ASN A 497 -10.42 4.25 -18.12
CA ASN A 497 -9.28 5.15 -18.03
C ASN A 497 -9.14 6.03 -19.27
N ASP A 498 -9.13 5.41 -20.46
CA ASP A 498 -8.93 6.12 -21.71
C ASP A 498 -10.06 7.11 -21.99
N PHE A 499 -11.31 6.68 -21.78
CA PHE A 499 -12.46 7.58 -21.93
C PHE A 499 -12.39 8.78 -20.98
N LEU A 500 -12.03 8.55 -19.71
CA LEU A 500 -11.97 9.63 -18.73
C LEU A 500 -10.79 10.58 -18.96
N ILE A 501 -9.62 10.07 -19.35
CA ILE A 501 -8.44 10.90 -19.64
C ILE A 501 -8.62 11.69 -20.94
N GLU A 502 -9.19 11.08 -22.00
CA GLU A 502 -9.46 11.77 -23.25
C GLU A 502 -10.43 12.94 -23.07
N HIS A 503 -11.47 12.74 -22.27
CA HIS A 503 -12.54 13.73 -22.14
C HIS A 503 -12.41 14.65 -20.94
N PHE A 504 -11.70 14.24 -19.89
CA PHE A 504 -11.50 15.01 -18.64
C PHE A 504 -10.03 14.99 -18.20
N PRO A 505 -9.07 15.36 -19.08
CA PRO A 505 -7.64 15.28 -18.77
C PRO A 505 -7.29 16.05 -17.49
N ASP A 506 -7.89 17.24 -17.32
CA ASP A 506 -7.61 18.14 -16.20
C ASP A 506 -8.08 17.54 -14.85
N VAL A 507 -9.26 16.88 -14.84
CA VAL A 507 -9.87 16.31 -13.60
C VAL A 507 -9.08 15.11 -13.07
N PHE A 508 -8.45 14.34 -13.96
CA PHE A 508 -7.70 13.13 -13.63
C PHE A 508 -6.19 13.30 -13.81
N ASP A 509 -5.74 14.56 -13.88
CA ASP A 509 -4.32 14.89 -13.83
C ASP A 509 -3.74 14.65 -12.43
N TYR A 510 -2.46 14.27 -12.36
CA TYR A 510 -1.78 13.99 -11.10
C TYR A 510 -1.60 15.24 -10.25
N GLU A 511 -1.12 16.33 -10.84
CA GLU A 511 -0.85 17.59 -10.14
C GLU A 511 -2.16 18.21 -9.68
N PHE A 512 -3.19 18.21 -10.54
CA PHE A 512 -4.51 18.69 -10.18
C PHE A 512 -5.12 17.90 -9.02
N THR A 513 -5.00 16.56 -9.06
CA THR A 513 -5.50 15.70 -7.97
C THR A 513 -4.76 15.95 -6.66
N ALA A 514 -3.44 16.12 -6.71
CA ALA A 514 -2.63 16.47 -5.56
C ALA A 514 -2.97 17.86 -4.99
N LYS A 515 -3.17 18.85 -5.88
CA LYS A 515 -3.60 20.21 -5.52
C LYS A 515 -4.93 20.17 -4.76
N MET A 516 -5.92 19.45 -5.28
CA MET A 516 -7.23 19.31 -4.60
C MET A 516 -7.13 18.64 -3.23
N GLU A 517 -6.23 17.66 -3.06
CA GLU A 517 -5.96 17.09 -1.74
C GLU A 517 -5.32 18.11 -0.79
N GLY A 518 -4.42 18.96 -1.31
CA GLY A 518 -3.81 20.08 -0.57
C GLY A 518 -4.84 21.13 -0.17
N GLU A 519 -5.71 21.56 -1.11
CA GLU A 519 -6.78 22.54 -0.82
C GLU A 519 -7.74 22.03 0.27
N LEU A 520 -8.05 20.71 0.29
CA LEU A 520 -8.84 20.12 1.37
C LEU A 520 -8.11 20.09 2.72
N ASP A 521 -6.78 20.06 2.71
CA ASP A 521 -5.99 20.19 3.92
C ASP A 521 -5.92 21.67 4.36
N ASP A 522 -5.85 22.61 3.42
CA ASP A 522 -5.95 24.07 3.68
C ASP A 522 -7.31 24.43 4.31
N VAL A 523 -8.40 23.75 3.89
CA VAL A 523 -9.71 23.87 4.56
C VAL A 523 -9.61 23.37 6.00
N ALA A 524 -8.95 22.22 6.24
CA ALA A 524 -8.78 21.67 7.59
C ALA A 524 -7.98 22.59 8.52
N ASN A 525 -7.07 23.39 7.96
CA ASN A 525 -6.30 24.40 8.70
C ASN A 525 -7.02 25.76 8.81
N GLY A 526 -8.21 25.89 8.23
CA GLY A 526 -8.99 27.13 8.26
C GLY A 526 -8.50 28.26 7.33
N SER A 527 -7.53 27.97 6.45
CA SER A 527 -6.97 28.95 5.51
C SER A 527 -7.79 29.10 4.22
N LEU A 528 -8.68 28.13 3.92
CA LEU A 528 -9.50 28.14 2.71
C LEU A 528 -10.95 27.71 3.01
N PRO A 529 -12.00 28.46 2.55
CA PRO A 529 -13.40 28.03 2.68
C PRO A 529 -13.69 26.82 1.74
N TRP A 530 -14.28 25.75 2.26
CA TRP A 530 -14.61 24.56 1.48
C TRP A 530 -15.57 24.82 0.30
N VAL A 531 -16.55 25.72 0.49
CA VAL A 531 -17.54 26.08 -0.56
C VAL A 531 -16.84 26.67 -1.78
N LYS A 532 -15.84 27.54 -1.56
CA LYS A 532 -15.04 28.12 -2.65
C LYS A 532 -14.30 27.04 -3.41
N THR A 533 -13.60 26.15 -2.72
CA THR A 533 -12.88 25.03 -3.31
C THR A 533 -13.80 24.17 -4.20
N ILE A 534 -15.01 23.85 -3.71
CA ILE A 534 -15.96 23.06 -4.48
C ILE A 534 -16.49 23.83 -5.70
N LYS A 535 -16.79 25.12 -5.56
CA LYS A 535 -17.31 25.97 -6.63
C LYS A 535 -16.30 26.15 -7.76
N ASP A 536 -15.05 26.39 -7.41
CA ASP A 536 -13.94 26.55 -8.37
C ASP A 536 -13.70 25.27 -9.18
N PHE A 537 -13.89 24.10 -8.58
CA PHE A 537 -13.85 22.83 -9.26
C PHE A 537 -15.13 22.56 -10.10
N TYR A 538 -16.30 22.74 -9.52
CA TYR A 538 -17.56 22.25 -10.09
C TYR A 538 -17.97 22.99 -11.35
N ASN A 539 -17.81 24.30 -11.39
CA ASN A 539 -18.28 25.12 -12.50
C ASN A 539 -17.64 24.74 -13.85
N PRO A 540 -16.31 24.64 -13.99
CA PRO A 540 -15.70 24.19 -15.23
C PRO A 540 -15.99 22.71 -15.51
N PHE A 541 -16.05 21.87 -14.49
CA PHE A 541 -16.36 20.44 -14.60
C PHE A 541 -17.76 20.19 -15.20
N GLU A 542 -18.79 20.89 -14.72
CA GLU A 542 -20.17 20.74 -15.22
C GLU A 542 -20.31 21.19 -16.67
N LYS A 543 -19.68 22.31 -17.04
CA LYS A 543 -19.67 22.78 -18.44
C LYS A 543 -19.06 21.72 -19.37
N LYS A 544 -17.91 21.17 -18.99
CA LYS A 544 -17.22 20.11 -19.73
C LYS A 544 -18.05 18.83 -19.82
N LEU A 545 -18.70 18.44 -18.70
CA LEU A 545 -19.55 17.25 -18.64
C LEU A 545 -20.71 17.33 -19.66
N LYS A 546 -21.39 18.45 -19.77
CA LYS A 546 -22.49 18.68 -20.74
C LYS A 546 -22.00 18.55 -22.17
N VAL A 547 -20.84 19.08 -22.49
CA VAL A 547 -20.21 18.96 -23.83
C VAL A 547 -19.86 17.50 -24.13
N VAL A 548 -19.21 16.81 -23.21
CA VAL A 548 -18.81 15.40 -23.39
C VAL A 548 -20.03 14.48 -23.51
N GLU A 549 -21.07 14.69 -22.70
CA GLU A 549 -22.31 13.91 -22.79
C GLU A 549 -22.95 13.96 -24.18
N LYS A 550 -22.95 15.16 -24.80
CA LYS A 550 -23.50 15.37 -26.15
C LYS A 550 -22.61 14.78 -27.26
N ASN A 551 -21.31 15.01 -27.19
CA ASN A 551 -20.39 14.82 -28.33
C ASN A 551 -19.62 13.52 -28.30
N SER A 552 -19.43 12.86 -27.12
CA SER A 552 -18.62 11.64 -27.06
C SER A 552 -19.32 10.44 -27.70
N LYS A 553 -18.52 9.60 -28.36
CA LYS A 553 -18.98 8.33 -28.94
C LYS A 553 -18.98 7.22 -27.89
N ARG A 554 -19.76 6.16 -28.15
CA ARG A 554 -19.76 4.99 -27.30
C ARG A 554 -18.50 4.17 -27.50
N VAL A 555 -17.81 3.86 -26.40
CA VAL A 555 -16.59 3.04 -26.40
C VAL A 555 -16.95 1.56 -26.47
N LYS A 556 -16.31 0.82 -27.38
CA LYS A 556 -16.37 -0.65 -27.42
C LYS A 556 -15.24 -1.19 -26.55
N ILE A 557 -15.58 -1.97 -25.53
CA ILE A 557 -14.59 -2.64 -24.69
C ILE A 557 -14.05 -3.82 -25.51
N GLU A 558 -12.75 -3.87 -25.68
CA GLU A 558 -12.11 -5.03 -26.29
C GLU A 558 -12.33 -6.26 -25.42
N VAL A 559 -12.72 -7.35 -26.05
CA VAL A 559 -12.97 -8.63 -25.40
C VAL A 559 -11.97 -9.66 -25.92
N GLU A 560 -11.39 -10.42 -25.01
CA GLU A 560 -10.48 -11.50 -25.36
C GLU A 560 -11.25 -12.61 -26.09
N LYS A 561 -10.82 -12.89 -27.32
CA LYS A 561 -11.41 -13.94 -28.15
C LYS A 561 -10.75 -15.28 -27.82
N LEU A 562 -11.56 -16.33 -27.68
CA LEU A 562 -11.08 -17.68 -27.40
C LEU A 562 -10.73 -18.49 -28.66
N GLY A 563 -10.91 -17.91 -29.86
CA GLY A 563 -10.67 -18.60 -31.13
C GLY A 563 -11.63 -19.76 -31.41
N LYS A 564 -12.73 -19.87 -30.65
CA LYS A 564 -13.73 -20.93 -30.80
C LYS A 564 -15.06 -20.35 -31.25
N LYS A 565 -15.72 -21.00 -32.20
CA LYS A 565 -17.09 -20.64 -32.61
C LYS A 565 -18.09 -20.94 -31.48
N CYS A 566 -19.11 -20.11 -31.40
CA CYS A 566 -20.20 -20.31 -30.45
C CYS A 566 -20.96 -21.62 -30.77
N PRO A 567 -21.13 -22.53 -29.82
CA PRO A 567 -21.80 -23.80 -30.06
C PRO A 567 -23.31 -23.63 -30.38
N GLU A 568 -23.94 -22.55 -29.91
CA GLU A 568 -25.37 -22.29 -30.10
C GLU A 568 -25.66 -21.65 -31.46
N CYS A 569 -25.05 -20.52 -31.79
CA CYS A 569 -25.34 -19.83 -33.05
C CYS A 569 -24.40 -20.20 -34.21
N LYS A 570 -23.30 -20.90 -33.97
CA LYS A 570 -22.25 -21.36 -34.92
C LYS A 570 -21.57 -20.23 -35.72
N ILE A 571 -22.07 -18.99 -35.64
CA ILE A 571 -21.60 -17.82 -36.37
C ILE A 571 -20.64 -16.96 -35.53
N GLY A 572 -21.02 -16.65 -34.29
CA GLY A 572 -20.22 -15.83 -33.36
C GLY A 572 -19.05 -16.60 -32.80
N GLU A 573 -18.04 -15.86 -32.29
CA GLU A 573 -16.91 -16.40 -31.56
C GLU A 573 -17.20 -16.37 -30.06
N LEU A 574 -16.62 -17.31 -29.30
CA LEU A 574 -16.62 -17.25 -27.85
C LEU A 574 -15.60 -16.20 -27.38
N VAL A 575 -16.06 -15.32 -26.48
CA VAL A 575 -15.28 -14.22 -25.92
C VAL A 575 -15.37 -14.21 -24.41
N ILE A 576 -14.28 -13.82 -23.75
CA ILE A 576 -14.27 -13.65 -22.29
C ILE A 576 -14.83 -12.27 -21.93
N ARG A 577 -15.88 -12.25 -21.13
CA ARG A 577 -16.47 -11.02 -20.58
C ARG A 577 -16.38 -11.02 -19.06
N THR A 578 -16.38 -9.84 -18.48
CA THR A 578 -16.40 -9.69 -17.01
C THR A 578 -17.77 -9.22 -16.56
N GLY A 579 -18.45 -10.02 -15.75
CA GLY A 579 -19.74 -9.72 -15.14
C GLY A 579 -19.63 -9.37 -13.65
N ARG A 580 -20.79 -9.23 -12.98
CA ARG A 580 -20.87 -8.96 -11.53
C ARG A 580 -20.17 -10.04 -10.68
N PHE A 581 -20.18 -11.27 -11.14
CA PHE A 581 -19.62 -12.42 -10.42
C PHE A 581 -18.24 -12.86 -10.92
N GLY A 582 -17.60 -12.07 -11.79
CA GLY A 582 -16.28 -12.37 -12.35
C GLY A 582 -16.31 -12.64 -13.85
N LYS A 583 -15.23 -13.25 -14.37
CA LYS A 583 -15.09 -13.60 -15.79
C LYS A 583 -16.06 -14.74 -16.16
N PHE A 584 -16.65 -14.65 -17.35
CA PHE A 584 -17.45 -15.68 -17.97
C PHE A 584 -17.23 -15.67 -19.50
N VAL A 585 -17.49 -16.77 -20.15
CA VAL A 585 -17.43 -16.89 -21.60
C VAL A 585 -18.83 -16.59 -22.17
N SER A 586 -18.90 -15.83 -23.25
CA SER A 586 -20.14 -15.55 -23.94
C SER A 586 -19.94 -15.47 -25.45
N CYS A 587 -21.04 -15.51 -26.19
CA CYS A 587 -20.99 -15.26 -27.63
C CYS A 587 -20.66 -13.80 -27.96
N SER A 588 -19.83 -13.56 -28.97
CA SER A 588 -19.51 -12.22 -29.47
C SER A 588 -20.72 -11.47 -30.03
N ARG A 589 -21.75 -12.21 -30.48
CA ARG A 589 -23.01 -11.67 -31.03
C ARG A 589 -24.07 -11.31 -29.98
N PHE A 590 -23.71 -11.27 -28.69
CA PHE A 590 -24.66 -10.77 -27.70
C PHE A 590 -25.07 -9.32 -28.05
N PRO A 591 -26.38 -8.95 -28.02
CA PRO A 591 -27.51 -9.68 -27.43
C PRO A 591 -28.24 -10.68 -28.34
N ASP A 592 -27.92 -10.78 -29.62
CA ASP A 592 -28.62 -11.65 -30.57
C ASP A 592 -28.48 -13.14 -30.20
N CYS A 593 -27.31 -13.54 -29.73
CA CYS A 593 -27.06 -14.84 -29.15
C CYS A 593 -26.71 -14.70 -27.66
N LYS A 594 -27.50 -15.36 -26.81
CA LYS A 594 -27.36 -15.26 -25.34
C LYS A 594 -26.52 -16.37 -24.73
N HIS A 595 -25.80 -17.13 -25.53
CA HIS A 595 -24.94 -18.22 -25.04
C HIS A 595 -23.91 -17.74 -24.03
N THR A 596 -23.82 -18.42 -22.90
CA THR A 596 -22.84 -18.15 -21.84
C THR A 596 -22.32 -19.44 -21.23
N GLU A 597 -21.02 -19.47 -20.94
CA GLU A 597 -20.35 -20.56 -20.27
C GLU A 597 -19.53 -20.06 -19.08
N ARG A 598 -19.25 -20.94 -18.14
CA ARG A 598 -18.37 -20.63 -17.01
C ARG A 598 -16.92 -20.46 -17.52
N TYR A 599 -16.29 -19.35 -17.21
CA TYR A 599 -14.87 -19.17 -17.46
C TYR A 599 -14.04 -19.99 -16.46
N VAL A 600 -13.14 -20.82 -17.00
CA VAL A 600 -12.23 -21.65 -16.21
C VAL A 600 -10.80 -21.21 -16.52
N GLU A 601 -10.13 -20.61 -15.56
CA GLU A 601 -8.74 -20.18 -15.72
C GLU A 601 -7.81 -21.38 -15.60
N LYS A 602 -7.17 -21.75 -16.71
CA LYS A 602 -6.19 -22.83 -16.77
C LYS A 602 -4.79 -22.31 -16.45
N VAL A 603 -4.04 -23.04 -15.66
CA VAL A 603 -2.66 -22.68 -15.26
C VAL A 603 -1.62 -23.03 -16.35
N GLY A 604 -2.03 -23.73 -17.40
CA GLY A 604 -1.15 -24.13 -18.50
C GLY A 604 -0.34 -25.41 -18.25
N MET A 605 -0.71 -26.19 -17.21
CA MET A 605 -0.08 -27.46 -16.92
C MET A 605 -1.09 -28.58 -16.66
N LYS A 606 -0.70 -29.82 -16.91
CA LYS A 606 -1.48 -30.99 -16.54
C LYS A 606 -1.43 -31.26 -15.02
N CYS A 607 -2.50 -31.85 -14.50
CA CYS A 607 -2.58 -32.22 -13.10
C CYS A 607 -1.43 -33.18 -12.72
N PRO A 608 -0.62 -32.89 -11.69
CA PRO A 608 0.52 -33.72 -11.33
C PRO A 608 0.12 -35.07 -10.80
N GLU A 609 -1.11 -35.23 -10.31
CA GLU A 609 -1.63 -36.51 -9.78
C GLU A 609 -2.22 -37.38 -10.88
N CYS A 610 -3.26 -36.92 -11.58
CA CYS A 610 -3.93 -37.77 -12.59
C CYS A 610 -3.34 -37.64 -13.99
N LYS A 611 -2.46 -36.69 -14.26
CA LYS A 611 -1.81 -36.37 -15.57
C LYS A 611 -2.75 -36.15 -16.75
N LYS A 612 -4.06 -36.37 -16.56
CA LYS A 612 -5.12 -36.26 -17.59
C LYS A 612 -5.83 -34.91 -17.54
N GLY A 613 -6.18 -34.41 -16.35
CA GLY A 613 -6.86 -33.13 -16.18
C GLY A 613 -5.90 -31.96 -16.27
N ASP A 614 -6.44 -30.74 -16.50
CA ASP A 614 -5.68 -29.50 -16.43
C ASP A 614 -5.71 -28.96 -14.98
N VAL A 615 -4.64 -28.27 -14.57
CA VAL A 615 -4.68 -27.49 -13.34
C VAL A 615 -5.43 -26.19 -13.59
N ILE A 616 -6.44 -25.93 -12.78
CA ILE A 616 -7.33 -24.76 -12.91
C ILE A 616 -7.40 -23.98 -11.60
N VAL A 617 -7.64 -22.68 -11.69
CA VAL A 617 -7.87 -21.82 -10.53
C VAL A 617 -9.32 -21.98 -10.08
N LYS A 618 -9.50 -22.35 -8.81
CA LYS A 618 -10.80 -22.48 -8.15
C LYS A 618 -10.93 -21.47 -7.02
N LYS A 619 -12.17 -21.20 -6.58
CA LYS A 619 -12.46 -20.36 -5.41
C LYS A 619 -13.18 -21.17 -4.35
N THR A 620 -12.79 -20.99 -3.10
CA THR A 620 -13.57 -21.49 -1.95
C THR A 620 -14.84 -20.68 -1.77
N GLY A 621 -15.79 -21.16 -0.98
CA GLY A 621 -17.02 -20.41 -0.62
C GLY A 621 -16.73 -19.07 0.07
N LYS A 622 -15.59 -18.93 0.76
CA LYS A 622 -15.07 -17.70 1.36
C LYS A 622 -14.28 -16.82 0.38
N GLY A 623 -14.27 -17.16 -0.94
CA GLY A 623 -13.62 -16.36 -2.00
C GLY A 623 -12.10 -16.52 -2.13
N ARG A 624 -11.44 -17.40 -1.37
CA ARG A 624 -10.01 -17.66 -1.51
C ARG A 624 -9.71 -18.49 -2.77
N HIS A 625 -8.69 -18.12 -3.53
CA HIS A 625 -8.25 -18.87 -4.70
C HIS A 625 -7.35 -20.03 -4.27
N PHE A 626 -7.51 -21.17 -4.95
CA PHE A 626 -6.65 -22.33 -4.85
C PHE A 626 -6.55 -23.03 -6.22
N PHE A 627 -5.56 -23.87 -6.39
CA PHE A 627 -5.34 -24.64 -7.62
C PHE A 627 -5.93 -26.03 -7.44
N GLY A 628 -6.67 -26.52 -8.42
CA GLY A 628 -7.27 -27.84 -8.37
C GLY A 628 -7.36 -28.49 -9.73
N CYS A 629 -7.56 -29.80 -9.76
CA CYS A 629 -7.75 -30.53 -11.00
C CYS A 629 -9.10 -30.19 -11.66
N SER A 630 -9.11 -30.07 -12.99
CA SER A 630 -10.32 -29.88 -13.80
C SER A 630 -11.26 -31.07 -13.77
N ARG A 631 -10.75 -32.26 -13.44
CA ARG A 631 -11.50 -33.51 -13.35
C ARG A 631 -12.09 -33.81 -11.96
N TYR A 632 -12.14 -32.80 -11.08
CA TYR A 632 -12.86 -32.98 -9.82
C TYR A 632 -14.35 -33.27 -10.11
N PRO A 633 -14.98 -34.27 -9.44
CA PRO A 633 -14.52 -35.03 -8.27
C PRO A 633 -13.65 -36.25 -8.53
N ASP A 634 -13.46 -36.73 -9.77
CA ASP A 634 -12.69 -37.92 -10.10
C ASP A 634 -11.23 -37.85 -9.64
N CYS A 635 -10.66 -36.61 -9.69
CA CYS A 635 -9.33 -36.33 -9.17
C CYS A 635 -9.43 -35.19 -8.15
N LYS A 636 -9.06 -35.47 -6.91
CA LYS A 636 -9.18 -34.54 -5.77
C LYS A 636 -7.93 -33.69 -5.55
N TRP A 637 -6.98 -33.69 -6.47
CA TRP A 637 -5.76 -32.91 -6.32
C TRP A 637 -6.06 -31.41 -6.16
N ALA A 638 -5.48 -30.80 -5.11
CA ALA A 638 -5.57 -29.37 -4.84
C ALA A 638 -4.30 -28.84 -4.18
N SER A 639 -3.99 -27.56 -4.43
CA SER A 639 -2.85 -26.86 -3.84
C SER A 639 -3.19 -25.38 -3.58
N TRP A 640 -2.69 -24.86 -2.47
CA TRP A 640 -2.78 -23.44 -2.15
C TRP A 640 -1.68 -22.60 -2.81
N ARG A 641 -0.59 -23.24 -3.27
CA ARG A 641 0.53 -22.59 -3.95
C ARG A 641 0.49 -22.89 -5.43
N SER A 642 0.94 -21.92 -6.24
CA SER A 642 1.06 -22.15 -7.68
C SER A 642 2.05 -23.30 -7.96
N PRO A 643 1.64 -24.33 -8.69
CA PRO A 643 2.53 -25.44 -9.00
C PRO A 643 3.61 -25.09 -10.04
N LEU A 644 3.55 -23.88 -10.65
CA LEU A 644 4.58 -23.37 -11.56
C LEU A 644 5.82 -22.85 -10.82
N THR A 645 5.74 -22.59 -9.52
CA THR A 645 6.89 -22.16 -8.74
C THR A 645 7.68 -23.37 -8.23
N LYS A 646 9.00 -23.42 -8.44
CA LYS A 646 9.92 -24.50 -8.03
C LYS A 646 9.89 -24.91 -6.53
N ALA A 647 9.11 -24.22 -5.70
CA ALA A 647 8.91 -24.49 -4.27
C ALA A 647 7.69 -25.40 -3.97
N GLY A 648 7.06 -26.01 -4.98
CA GLY A 648 5.80 -26.77 -4.86
C GLY A 648 5.91 -28.27 -4.67
N THR A 649 7.10 -28.84 -4.48
CA THR A 649 7.29 -30.31 -4.51
C THR A 649 7.50 -30.93 -3.15
N THR A 650 6.90 -30.48 -2.07
CA THR A 650 6.78 -31.34 -0.86
C THR A 650 5.61 -30.85 -0.01
N GLY A 651 4.59 -31.67 0.12
CA GLY A 651 3.52 -31.44 1.09
C GLY A 651 2.20 -32.12 0.71
N LYS A 652 2.12 -33.42 0.71
CA LYS A 652 0.84 -34.12 0.87
C LYS A 652 0.26 -33.74 2.23
N LYS A 653 -0.78 -32.90 2.23
CA LYS A 653 -1.77 -32.87 3.31
C LYS A 653 -3.08 -33.31 2.71
N SER A 654 -3.52 -34.52 3.07
CA SER A 654 -4.86 -35.02 2.84
C SER A 654 -5.86 -34.05 3.48
N PHE A 655 -6.84 -33.66 2.70
CA PHE A 655 -7.99 -32.90 3.18
C PHE A 655 -9.11 -33.89 3.46
N ASP A 656 -9.14 -34.39 4.69
CA ASP A 656 -10.36 -34.86 5.30
C ASP A 656 -10.89 -33.75 6.19
N ASN A 657 -12.14 -33.32 5.95
CA ASN A 657 -12.90 -32.26 6.62
C ASN A 657 -12.67 -30.83 6.09
N VAL A 658 -13.44 -30.46 5.06
CA VAL A 658 -14.18 -29.19 4.99
C VAL A 658 -15.46 -29.41 4.16
#